data_37bdfa878ca5f4e992934dc07d687679
#
_entry.id   37bdfa878ca5f4e992934dc07d687679
#
_cell.length_a   1.000
_cell.length_b   1.000
_cell.length_c   1.000
_cell.angle_alpha   90.00
_cell.angle_beta   90.00
_cell.angle_gamma   90.00
#
_symmetry.space_group_name_H-M   'P 1'
#
loop_
_entity.id
_entity.type
_entity.pdbx_description
1 polymer ?
#
loop_
_entity_poly.entity_id
_entity_poly.type
_entity_poly.pdbx_seq_one_letter_code
_entity_poly.pdbx_strand_id
1 'polypeptide(L)'
;MWSKRFPAALLPSLLLVLNLFFFLPLAIFQGNQEEFGVSLKSILGEFLLPGLIFLLLLIGAGLVLPSNPGRRFTSIVFALAVLVWLQGNLLVWKYGVLTGQPIDWKGHAWSGWLDALVWIGLLSLAVAFSKPISKIVVFGSALLLILQSFSGVYTILKKPALWKSPAQSSASVSPPQGVFEFSRQENVIQFVLDGFQSDFFQEMVARDQGKYLKALDGFTFFEEATSAFPSTQMSVPALLSGETYKNDIPTYKFIKQINQGRTIGNVLHDRGFDVDLVVGDTYTRKVRASTVYDIAIPYGYTERQHVRNNAAQMMDLVLFRASPQPVKRLVYNDQLWLFQRLFASKTENLEYRLFSHRAFLDDFIRKAAVAREKPVYKYLHLMTVHPPILVDENCGFRPGLAMIRENRIIQARCALDQFLSLLDRLRSLGIYDSSLIILHGDHGTAEHVKMLNDDRVADKTLYHESLSRMASLALPLLAVKPPGARGSLAFSKAEVELTDLPATICSLLKIDETFKGKSVFAVDPKERRERKFYFYDWYKTNWENEYFDYLDEFTIAGSPYDRNSWRLVQSLRSPLVSFKTNQIIFGTTHSNRFKRAGWAGNQKDPVEGYTYNWALGESAVLVLSLPKERAVKMTARLKSYPVSRSQIITVRVDNKKVGMWNLHAPWVSTDMSLIIPPDPARPEASLIEFVFSQHRERESGLGPQAVQFQTITLKTQKK
;
A
#
# COMPACT_ATOMS: atom_id res chain seq x y z
N MET A 1 58.91 -12.72 -0.66
CA MET A 1 58.12 -11.46 -0.52
C MET A 1 56.65 -11.66 -0.87
N TRP A 2 56.30 -12.38 -1.91
CA TRP A 2 54.94 -12.69 -2.37
C TRP A 2 54.13 -13.53 -1.36
N SER A 3 54.73 -14.50 -0.67
CA SER A 3 54.05 -15.40 0.26
C SER A 3 53.38 -14.71 1.45
N LYS A 4 53.93 -13.56 1.89
CA LYS A 4 53.32 -12.78 3.00
C LYS A 4 52.34 -11.71 2.52
N ARG A 5 52.42 -11.27 1.26
CA ARG A 5 51.53 -10.27 0.70
C ARG A 5 50.20 -10.84 0.26
N PHE A 6 50.18 -12.07 -0.23
CA PHE A 6 48.97 -12.74 -0.72
C PHE A 6 47.91 -12.91 0.37
N PRO A 7 48.17 -13.46 1.57
CA PRO A 7 47.16 -13.54 2.61
C PRO A 7 46.66 -12.16 3.07
N ALA A 8 47.53 -11.14 3.09
CA ALA A 8 47.17 -9.79 3.49
C ALA A 8 46.27 -9.07 2.48
N ALA A 9 46.35 -9.43 1.19
CA ALA A 9 45.44 -8.95 0.16
C ALA A 9 44.16 -9.81 0.08
N LEU A 10 44.28 -11.12 0.19
CA LEU A 10 43.15 -12.07 0.04
C LEU A 10 42.13 -11.96 1.16
N LEU A 11 42.56 -12.08 2.44
CA LEU A 11 41.64 -12.25 3.56
C LEU A 11 40.71 -11.04 3.80
N PRO A 12 41.21 -9.77 3.84
CA PRO A 12 40.32 -8.64 3.99
C PRO A 12 39.42 -8.42 2.76
N SER A 13 39.92 -8.70 1.55
CA SER A 13 39.12 -8.62 0.32
C SER A 13 38.01 -9.66 0.30
N LEU A 14 38.32 -10.89 0.70
CA LEU A 14 37.33 -11.97 0.82
C LEU A 14 36.29 -11.63 1.88
N LEU A 15 36.69 -11.09 3.04
CA LEU A 15 35.78 -10.67 4.09
C LEU A 15 34.81 -9.59 3.60
N LEU A 16 35.32 -8.57 2.90
CA LEU A 16 34.48 -7.50 2.37
C LEU A 16 33.49 -8.02 1.33
N VAL A 17 33.97 -8.82 0.39
CA VAL A 17 33.14 -9.38 -0.68
C VAL A 17 32.06 -10.31 -0.11
N LEU A 18 32.43 -11.21 0.79
CA LEU A 18 31.43 -12.10 1.43
C LEU A 18 30.43 -11.34 2.31
N ASN A 19 30.82 -10.24 2.96
CA ASN A 19 29.88 -9.39 3.66
C ASN A 19 28.83 -8.81 2.70
N LEU A 20 29.24 -8.27 1.57
CA LEU A 20 28.34 -7.60 0.62
C LEU A 20 27.50 -8.58 -0.23
N PHE A 21 28.07 -9.71 -0.65
CA PHE A 21 27.46 -10.60 -1.62
C PHE A 21 26.93 -11.92 -1.03
N PHE A 22 27.15 -12.18 0.27
CA PHE A 22 26.70 -13.42 0.91
C PHE A 22 26.10 -13.22 2.30
N PHE A 23 26.86 -12.70 3.30
CA PHE A 23 26.39 -12.67 4.68
C PHE A 23 25.25 -11.67 4.93
N LEU A 24 25.33 -10.45 4.38
CA LEU A 24 24.24 -9.47 4.48
C LEU A 24 23.02 -9.88 3.64
N PRO A 25 23.16 -10.34 2.39
CA PRO A 25 22.05 -10.94 1.66
C PRO A 25 21.34 -12.06 2.42
N LEU A 26 22.08 -12.99 3.02
CA LEU A 26 21.52 -14.06 3.83
C LEU A 26 20.72 -13.50 5.04
N ALA A 27 21.29 -12.54 5.77
CA ALA A 27 20.64 -11.93 6.93
C ALA A 27 19.36 -11.13 6.54
N ILE A 28 19.40 -10.39 5.44
CA ILE A 28 18.25 -9.63 4.92
C ILE A 28 17.16 -10.58 4.45
N PHE A 29 17.52 -11.59 3.65
CA PHE A 29 16.58 -12.58 3.13
C PHE A 29 15.89 -13.35 4.25
N GLN A 30 16.62 -13.72 5.30
CA GLN A 30 16.07 -14.44 6.46
C GLN A 30 14.95 -13.66 7.17
N GLY A 31 15.07 -12.35 7.24
CA GLY A 31 14.08 -11.47 7.86
C GLY A 31 12.89 -11.09 6.97
N ASN A 32 13.04 -11.26 5.64
CA ASN A 32 12.08 -10.76 4.65
C ASN A 32 11.79 -11.81 3.56
N GLN A 33 11.83 -13.09 3.90
CA GLN A 33 11.69 -14.18 2.92
C GLN A 33 10.37 -14.10 2.13
N GLU A 34 9.30 -13.65 2.78
CA GLU A 34 7.97 -13.54 2.18
C GLU A 34 7.88 -12.41 1.12
N GLU A 35 8.81 -11.45 1.16
CA GLU A 35 8.85 -10.32 0.22
C GLU A 35 9.62 -10.62 -1.08
N PHE A 36 10.43 -11.67 -1.08
CA PHE A 36 11.17 -12.09 -2.26
C PHE A 36 10.44 -13.22 -2.99
N GLY A 37 10.08 -12.99 -4.24
CA GLY A 37 9.41 -13.97 -5.11
C GLY A 37 10.33 -15.09 -5.64
N VAL A 38 11.61 -15.13 -5.21
CA VAL A 38 12.64 -16.07 -5.70
C VAL A 38 13.44 -16.66 -4.54
N SER A 39 14.13 -17.76 -4.78
CA SER A 39 15.00 -18.37 -3.75
C SER A 39 16.25 -17.54 -3.50
N LEU A 40 16.78 -17.62 -2.26
CA LEU A 40 18.08 -17.02 -1.95
C LEU A 40 19.18 -17.57 -2.89
N LYS A 41 19.13 -18.87 -3.23
CA LYS A 41 20.06 -19.50 -4.17
C LYS A 41 20.08 -18.80 -5.53
N SER A 42 18.92 -18.43 -6.06
CA SER A 42 18.81 -17.72 -7.34
C SER A 42 19.44 -16.33 -7.26
N ILE A 43 19.15 -15.57 -6.18
CA ILE A 43 19.75 -14.25 -5.93
C ILE A 43 21.27 -14.34 -5.82
N LEU A 44 21.79 -15.28 -5.02
CA LEU A 44 23.22 -15.47 -4.84
C LEU A 44 23.92 -15.91 -6.14
N GLY A 45 23.21 -16.63 -7.01
CA GLY A 45 23.70 -16.99 -8.35
C GLY A 45 24.03 -15.75 -9.21
N GLU A 46 23.19 -14.71 -9.17
CA GLU A 46 23.44 -13.43 -9.86
C GLU A 46 24.62 -12.66 -9.24
N PHE A 47 24.95 -12.90 -7.98
CA PHE A 47 26.05 -12.25 -7.25
C PHE A 47 27.42 -12.90 -7.47
N LEU A 48 27.47 -14.15 -7.94
CA LEU A 48 28.73 -14.89 -8.06
C LEU A 48 29.75 -14.19 -8.97
N LEU A 49 29.34 -13.83 -10.19
CA LEU A 49 30.25 -13.19 -11.15
C LEU A 49 30.67 -11.79 -10.73
N PRO A 50 29.76 -10.87 -10.37
CA PRO A 50 30.15 -9.54 -9.85
C PRO A 50 31.02 -9.62 -8.59
N GLY A 51 30.71 -10.53 -7.67
CA GLY A 51 31.50 -10.74 -6.45
C GLY A 51 32.90 -11.25 -6.75
N LEU A 52 33.04 -12.20 -7.68
CA LEU A 52 34.35 -12.72 -8.10
C LEU A 52 35.18 -11.63 -8.80
N ILE A 53 34.59 -10.87 -9.71
CA ILE A 53 35.29 -9.75 -10.37
C ILE A 53 35.77 -8.75 -9.32
N PHE A 54 34.92 -8.34 -8.39
CA PHE A 54 35.26 -7.39 -7.34
C PHE A 54 36.38 -7.93 -6.44
N LEU A 55 36.32 -9.23 -6.06
CA LEU A 55 37.37 -9.89 -5.29
C LEU A 55 38.73 -9.86 -6.02
N LEU A 56 38.75 -10.21 -7.30
CA LEU A 56 39.97 -10.23 -8.10
C LEU A 56 40.56 -8.83 -8.28
N LEU A 57 39.73 -7.81 -8.45
CA LEU A 57 40.17 -6.41 -8.51
C LEU A 57 40.82 -5.95 -7.19
N LEU A 58 40.23 -6.29 -6.04
CA LEU A 58 40.78 -5.94 -4.74
C LEU A 58 42.10 -6.65 -4.45
N ILE A 59 42.17 -7.97 -4.76
CA ILE A 59 43.42 -8.75 -4.61
C ILE A 59 44.51 -8.20 -5.57
N GLY A 60 44.15 -7.97 -6.82
CA GLY A 60 45.07 -7.42 -7.83
C GLY A 60 45.64 -6.08 -7.38
N ALA A 61 44.79 -5.15 -6.95
CA ALA A 61 45.25 -3.85 -6.43
C ALA A 61 46.18 -4.02 -5.22
N GLY A 62 45.84 -4.91 -4.26
CA GLY A 62 46.65 -5.17 -3.07
C GLY A 62 48.03 -5.78 -3.38
N LEU A 63 48.14 -6.54 -4.48
CA LEU A 63 49.40 -7.19 -4.90
C LEU A 63 50.28 -6.27 -5.78
N VAL A 64 49.66 -5.51 -6.69
CA VAL A 64 50.36 -4.64 -7.66
C VAL A 64 50.90 -3.37 -6.99
N LEU A 65 50.21 -2.82 -6.02
CA LEU A 65 50.66 -1.61 -5.33
C LEU A 65 51.99 -1.82 -4.61
N PRO A 66 52.91 -0.83 -4.59
CA PRO A 66 54.15 -0.87 -3.81
C PRO A 66 53.91 -1.16 -2.34
N SER A 67 54.93 -1.60 -1.59
CA SER A 67 54.81 -2.12 -0.22
C SER A 67 54.06 -1.22 0.77
N ASN A 68 54.28 0.09 0.77
CA ASN A 68 53.63 1.02 1.68
C ASN A 68 52.20 1.36 1.21
N PRO A 69 51.95 1.78 -0.05
CA PRO A 69 50.57 1.92 -0.55
C PRO A 69 49.77 0.66 -0.47
N GLY A 70 50.33 -0.49 -0.78
CA GLY A 70 49.63 -1.78 -0.69
C GLY A 70 49.19 -2.13 0.72
N ARG A 71 50.03 -1.86 1.76
CA ARG A 71 49.61 -2.03 3.16
C ARG A 71 48.50 -1.09 3.56
N ARG A 72 48.56 0.19 3.17
CA ARG A 72 47.48 1.13 3.43
C ARG A 72 46.19 0.68 2.77
N PHE A 73 46.26 0.24 1.52
CA PHE A 73 45.11 -0.26 0.78
C PHE A 73 44.49 -1.46 1.47
N THR A 74 45.25 -2.51 1.83
CA THR A 74 44.70 -3.70 2.52
C THR A 74 44.13 -3.35 3.91
N SER A 75 44.72 -2.39 4.62
CA SER A 75 44.18 -1.89 5.89
C SER A 75 42.86 -1.15 5.69
N ILE A 76 42.73 -0.36 4.62
CA ILE A 76 41.47 0.31 4.24
C ILE A 76 40.40 -0.72 3.90
N VAL A 77 40.74 -1.74 3.08
CA VAL A 77 39.82 -2.83 2.72
C VAL A 77 39.34 -3.58 3.96
N PHE A 78 40.24 -3.85 4.91
CA PHE A 78 39.87 -4.46 6.20
C PHE A 78 38.93 -3.54 7.00
N ALA A 79 39.26 -2.26 7.12
CA ALA A 79 38.42 -1.29 7.82
C ALA A 79 37.03 -1.18 7.17
N LEU A 80 36.95 -1.16 5.85
CA LEU A 80 35.67 -1.19 5.11
C LEU A 80 34.88 -2.48 5.41
N ALA A 81 35.55 -3.64 5.43
CA ALA A 81 34.89 -4.90 5.74
C ALA A 81 34.31 -4.91 7.16
N VAL A 82 35.08 -4.37 8.14
CA VAL A 82 34.61 -4.21 9.53
C VAL A 82 33.48 -3.20 9.61
N LEU A 83 33.57 -2.06 8.92
CA LEU A 83 32.55 -1.02 8.89
C LEU A 83 31.23 -1.54 8.28
N VAL A 84 31.30 -2.24 7.16
CA VAL A 84 30.14 -2.90 6.52
C VAL A 84 29.49 -3.87 7.49
N TRP A 85 30.30 -4.66 8.19
CA TRP A 85 29.78 -5.60 9.19
C TRP A 85 29.15 -4.89 10.40
N LEU A 86 29.82 -3.86 10.95
CA LEU A 86 29.30 -3.05 12.06
C LEU A 86 27.99 -2.38 11.69
N GLN A 87 27.96 -1.70 10.54
CA GLN A 87 26.76 -0.99 10.05
C GLN A 87 25.62 -1.95 9.78
N GLY A 88 25.92 -3.11 9.18
CA GLY A 88 24.92 -4.09 8.82
C GLY A 88 24.33 -4.89 9.99
N ASN A 89 25.03 -4.96 11.14
CA ASN A 89 24.62 -5.81 12.27
C ASN A 89 24.42 -5.07 13.60
N LEU A 90 25.17 -4.01 13.87
CA LEU A 90 25.14 -3.28 15.16
C LEU A 90 24.59 -1.86 15.03
N LEU A 91 25.00 -1.11 14.00
CA LEU A 91 24.54 0.27 13.76
C LEU A 91 23.34 0.32 12.82
N VAL A 92 22.35 -0.53 13.08
CA VAL A 92 21.13 -0.63 12.26
C VAL A 92 20.09 0.37 12.78
N TRP A 93 19.96 1.49 12.05
CA TRP A 93 18.95 2.51 12.36
C TRP A 93 17.62 2.15 11.73
N LYS A 94 16.52 2.45 12.42
CA LYS A 94 15.16 2.27 11.92
C LYS A 94 14.71 3.52 11.15
N TYR A 95 14.46 3.38 9.86
CA TYR A 95 13.99 4.45 8.98
C TYR A 95 12.51 4.30 8.59
N GLY A 96 11.78 3.40 9.26
CA GLY A 96 10.44 2.99 8.85
C GLY A 96 10.44 1.93 7.75
N VAL A 97 9.27 1.65 7.21
CA VAL A 97 9.15 0.72 6.07
C VAL A 97 9.49 1.46 4.78
N LEU A 98 10.35 0.87 3.97
CA LEU A 98 10.89 1.47 2.74
C LEU A 98 9.94 1.20 1.56
N THR A 99 8.70 1.70 1.66
CA THR A 99 7.63 1.51 0.66
C THR A 99 7.58 2.60 -0.42
N GLY A 100 8.64 3.41 -0.54
CA GLY A 100 8.67 4.55 -1.44
C GLY A 100 8.30 5.88 -0.79
N GLN A 101 8.12 5.94 0.53
CA GLN A 101 7.94 7.19 1.26
C GLN A 101 9.28 7.93 1.41
N PRO A 102 9.26 9.28 1.39
CA PRO A 102 10.44 10.06 1.75
C PRO A 102 10.87 9.78 3.18
N ILE A 103 12.16 9.53 3.39
CA ILE A 103 12.72 9.36 4.73
C ILE A 103 12.94 10.74 5.36
N ASP A 104 12.52 10.91 6.61
CA ASP A 104 12.87 12.09 7.40
C ASP A 104 14.34 12.06 7.84
N TRP A 105 15.21 12.46 6.93
CA TRP A 105 16.65 12.50 7.19
C TRP A 105 17.06 13.48 8.28
N LYS A 106 16.26 14.54 8.53
CA LYS A 106 16.54 15.53 9.58
C LYS A 106 16.26 14.95 10.96
N GLY A 107 15.18 14.20 11.11
CA GLY A 107 14.88 13.46 12.36
C GLY A 107 15.94 12.43 12.72
N HIS A 108 16.71 11.95 11.74
CA HIS A 108 17.81 11.00 11.94
C HIS A 108 19.21 11.65 11.93
N ALA A 109 19.34 12.97 12.03
CA ALA A 109 20.63 13.67 11.92
C ALA A 109 21.66 13.17 12.93
N TRP A 110 21.25 12.85 14.16
CA TRP A 110 22.14 12.34 15.20
C TRP A 110 22.82 11.03 14.80
N SER A 111 22.05 10.09 14.27
CA SER A 111 22.61 8.81 13.79
C SER A 111 23.59 9.02 12.63
N GLY A 112 23.35 10.03 11.80
CA GLY A 112 24.26 10.41 10.72
C GLY A 112 25.61 10.93 11.22
N TRP A 113 25.63 11.71 12.28
CA TRP A 113 26.87 12.17 12.93
C TRP A 113 27.63 11.01 13.54
N LEU A 114 26.96 10.10 14.22
CA LEU A 114 27.59 8.91 14.80
C LEU A 114 28.17 8.00 13.71
N ASP A 115 27.42 7.73 12.67
CA ASP A 115 27.90 6.96 11.51
C ASP A 115 29.15 7.62 10.90
N ALA A 116 29.12 8.93 10.65
CA ALA A 116 30.25 9.66 10.08
C ALA A 116 31.50 9.58 10.98
N LEU A 117 31.33 9.75 12.28
CA LEU A 117 32.44 9.65 13.25
C LEU A 117 33.08 8.26 13.25
N VAL A 118 32.27 7.19 13.27
CA VAL A 118 32.77 5.81 13.25
C VAL A 118 33.47 5.50 11.94
N TRP A 119 32.88 5.89 10.80
CA TRP A 119 33.44 5.61 9.47
C TRP A 119 34.75 6.39 9.26
N ILE A 120 34.75 7.70 9.48
CA ILE A 120 35.95 8.54 9.31
C ILE A 120 37.04 8.11 10.32
N GLY A 121 36.65 7.83 11.57
CA GLY A 121 37.58 7.39 12.62
C GLY A 121 38.28 6.09 12.25
N LEU A 122 37.55 5.03 11.91
CA LEU A 122 38.15 3.73 11.58
C LEU A 122 38.97 3.78 10.29
N LEU A 123 38.52 4.50 9.25
CA LEU A 123 39.31 4.67 8.03
C LEU A 123 40.58 5.46 8.27
N SER A 124 40.53 6.53 9.05
CA SER A 124 41.71 7.32 9.42
C SER A 124 42.72 6.52 10.21
N LEU A 125 42.26 5.73 11.21
CA LEU A 125 43.10 4.81 12.00
C LEU A 125 43.73 3.74 11.08
N ALA A 126 42.99 3.17 10.14
CA ALA A 126 43.51 2.17 9.20
C ALA A 126 44.63 2.72 8.32
N VAL A 127 44.54 3.98 7.88
CA VAL A 127 45.59 4.66 7.11
C VAL A 127 46.80 5.00 8.00
N ALA A 128 46.57 5.67 9.15
CA ALA A 128 47.62 6.16 10.04
C ALA A 128 48.44 5.02 10.65
N PHE A 129 47.78 3.95 11.08
CA PHE A 129 48.41 2.83 11.76
C PHE A 129 48.56 1.58 10.90
N SER A 130 48.57 1.72 9.56
CA SER A 130 48.63 0.60 8.64
C SER A 130 49.85 -0.35 8.83
N LYS A 131 50.96 0.14 9.40
CA LYS A 131 52.14 -0.69 9.67
C LYS A 131 51.97 -1.56 10.96
N PRO A 132 51.60 -1.00 12.13
CA PRO A 132 51.40 -1.79 13.33
C PRO A 132 50.20 -2.74 13.26
N ILE A 133 49.11 -2.38 12.60
CA ILE A 133 47.92 -3.22 12.49
C ILE A 133 48.01 -4.32 11.41
N SER A 134 49.11 -4.43 10.67
CA SER A 134 49.22 -5.36 9.55
C SER A 134 48.98 -6.85 9.92
N LYS A 135 49.33 -7.26 11.14
CA LYS A 135 49.00 -8.58 11.66
C LYS A 135 47.51 -8.70 12.01
N ILE A 136 46.91 -7.64 12.59
CA ILE A 136 45.49 -7.58 12.95
C ILE A 136 44.64 -7.67 11.67
N VAL A 137 45.07 -7.05 10.57
CA VAL A 137 44.38 -7.15 9.25
C VAL A 137 44.23 -8.60 8.82
N VAL A 138 45.27 -9.42 8.94
CA VAL A 138 45.25 -10.83 8.52
C VAL A 138 44.45 -11.69 9.51
N PHE A 139 44.82 -11.64 10.81
CA PHE A 139 44.20 -12.48 11.84
C PHE A 139 42.75 -12.06 12.11
N GLY A 140 42.45 -10.77 12.13
CA GLY A 140 41.10 -10.23 12.34
C GLY A 140 40.18 -10.59 11.16
N SER A 141 40.68 -10.50 9.92
CA SER A 141 39.90 -10.96 8.76
C SER A 141 39.61 -12.45 8.83
N ALA A 142 40.61 -13.28 9.17
CA ALA A 142 40.43 -14.71 9.29
C ALA A 142 39.43 -15.07 10.39
N LEU A 143 39.55 -14.44 11.57
CA LEU A 143 38.65 -14.66 12.70
C LEU A 143 37.20 -14.30 12.33
N LEU A 144 36.98 -13.10 11.75
CA LEU A 144 35.64 -12.66 11.33
C LEU A 144 35.07 -13.54 10.24
N LEU A 145 35.87 -14.01 9.29
CA LEU A 145 35.44 -14.96 8.27
C LEU A 145 34.98 -16.28 8.91
N ILE A 146 35.74 -16.84 9.84
CA ILE A 146 35.40 -18.09 10.54
C ILE A 146 34.07 -17.90 11.29
N LEU A 147 33.94 -16.85 12.11
CA LEU A 147 32.76 -16.60 12.91
C LEU A 147 31.49 -16.39 12.04
N GLN A 148 31.61 -15.58 10.98
CA GLN A 148 30.48 -15.32 10.08
C GLN A 148 30.12 -16.56 9.24
N SER A 149 31.12 -17.32 8.78
CA SER A 149 30.88 -18.56 8.05
C SER A 149 30.19 -19.61 8.92
N PHE A 150 30.63 -19.75 10.18
CA PHE A 150 29.95 -20.65 11.13
C PHE A 150 28.50 -20.21 11.37
N SER A 151 28.25 -18.93 11.60
CA SER A 151 26.90 -18.38 11.76
C SER A 151 26.04 -18.58 10.50
N GLY A 152 26.61 -18.33 9.33
CA GLY A 152 25.92 -18.52 8.05
C GLY A 152 25.55 -19.98 7.80
N VAL A 153 26.50 -20.92 7.97
CA VAL A 153 26.26 -22.36 7.84
C VAL A 153 25.20 -22.84 8.84
N TYR A 154 25.30 -22.43 10.11
CA TYR A 154 24.31 -22.75 11.12
C TYR A 154 22.90 -22.28 10.73
N THR A 155 22.79 -21.04 10.21
CA THR A 155 21.51 -20.48 9.75
C THR A 155 20.92 -21.29 8.61
N ILE A 156 21.74 -21.67 7.63
CA ILE A 156 21.33 -22.45 6.46
C ILE A 156 20.87 -23.85 6.88
N LEU A 157 21.61 -24.51 7.77
CA LEU A 157 21.26 -25.85 8.25
C LEU A 157 19.97 -25.87 9.07
N LYS A 158 19.74 -24.82 9.90
CA LYS A 158 18.51 -24.70 10.69
C LYS A 158 17.27 -24.32 9.87
N LYS A 159 17.47 -23.61 8.75
CA LYS A 159 16.38 -23.11 7.90
C LYS A 159 16.59 -23.53 6.43
N PRO A 160 16.49 -24.82 6.09
CA PRO A 160 16.68 -25.29 4.72
C PRO A 160 15.66 -24.70 3.73
N ALA A 161 14.54 -24.16 4.23
CA ALA A 161 13.55 -23.44 3.43
C ALA A 161 14.12 -22.18 2.75
N LEU A 162 15.19 -21.56 3.28
CA LEU A 162 15.85 -20.40 2.66
C LEU A 162 16.40 -20.70 1.25
N TRP A 163 16.74 -21.97 0.97
CA TRP A 163 17.24 -22.41 -0.33
C TRP A 163 16.17 -22.83 -1.31
N LYS A 164 14.98 -23.13 -0.81
CA LYS A 164 13.84 -23.47 -1.66
C LYS A 164 13.15 -22.18 -2.06
N SER A 165 12.67 -22.09 -3.29
CA SER A 165 11.67 -21.08 -3.62
C SER A 165 10.54 -21.23 -2.61
N PRO A 166 10.01 -20.15 -2.04
CA PRO A 166 8.91 -20.23 -1.09
C PRO A 166 7.82 -21.11 -1.70
N ALA A 167 7.44 -22.21 -1.02
CA ALA A 167 6.53 -23.21 -1.56
C ALA A 167 5.10 -22.67 -1.81
N GLN A 168 4.83 -21.44 -1.36
CA GLN A 168 3.63 -20.65 -1.65
C GLN A 168 3.89 -19.44 -2.53
N SER A 169 5.14 -19.07 -2.77
CA SER A 169 5.56 -18.23 -3.88
C SER A 169 6.17 -19.12 -4.97
N SER A 170 5.52 -20.19 -5.34
CA SER A 170 5.54 -20.58 -6.74
C SER A 170 4.76 -19.52 -7.54
N ALA A 171 5.12 -18.26 -7.37
CA ALA A 171 4.92 -17.25 -8.35
C ALA A 171 5.74 -17.69 -9.57
N SER A 172 5.25 -18.74 -10.22
CA SER A 172 5.63 -19.07 -11.56
C SER A 172 5.47 -17.77 -12.33
N VAL A 173 6.54 -17.29 -12.93
CA VAL A 173 6.52 -16.11 -13.80
C VAL A 173 5.47 -16.27 -14.89
N SER A 174 5.11 -17.52 -15.19
CA SER A 174 4.01 -17.90 -16.05
C SER A 174 2.86 -18.47 -15.23
N PRO A 175 1.60 -18.10 -15.53
CA PRO A 175 0.44 -18.69 -14.87
C PRO A 175 0.46 -20.21 -14.99
N PRO A 176 0.20 -20.97 -13.91
CA PRO A 176 -0.03 -22.40 -14.00
C PRO A 176 -1.16 -22.72 -14.97
N GLN A 177 -1.07 -23.83 -15.69
CA GLN A 177 -2.06 -24.26 -16.70
C GLN A 177 -3.49 -24.21 -16.14
N GLY A 178 -3.68 -24.67 -14.92
CA GLY A 178 -4.97 -24.69 -14.25
C GLY A 178 -5.69 -23.33 -14.14
N VAL A 179 -4.95 -22.21 -14.14
CA VAL A 179 -5.55 -20.88 -14.12
C VAL A 179 -6.50 -20.68 -15.31
N PHE A 180 -6.19 -21.25 -16.48
CA PHE A 180 -6.95 -21.12 -17.73
C PHE A 180 -8.05 -22.18 -17.88
N GLU A 181 -8.13 -23.16 -16.98
CA GLU A 181 -9.01 -24.30 -17.12
C GLU A 181 -10.31 -24.13 -16.33
N PHE A 182 -11.43 -24.34 -16.98
CA PHE A 182 -12.78 -24.33 -16.44
C PHE A 182 -13.35 -25.76 -16.31
N SER A 183 -14.37 -25.87 -15.46
CA SER A 183 -15.07 -27.13 -15.23
C SER A 183 -16.12 -27.42 -16.33
N ARG A 184 -16.31 -28.73 -16.59
CA ARG A 184 -17.48 -29.23 -17.35
C ARG A 184 -18.78 -29.17 -16.54
N GLN A 185 -18.69 -29.19 -15.20
CA GLN A 185 -19.83 -29.31 -14.30
C GLN A 185 -20.34 -27.91 -13.87
N GLU A 186 -19.56 -27.22 -13.07
CA GLU A 186 -19.96 -25.98 -12.43
C GLU A 186 -18.80 -25.00 -12.33
N ASN A 187 -19.07 -23.74 -12.66
CA ASN A 187 -18.07 -22.67 -12.56
C ASN A 187 -18.64 -21.50 -11.79
N VAL A 188 -17.87 -21.04 -10.79
CA VAL A 188 -18.09 -19.78 -10.08
C VAL A 188 -16.95 -18.84 -10.45
N ILE A 189 -17.27 -17.73 -11.08
CA ILE A 189 -16.29 -16.75 -11.57
C ILE A 189 -16.54 -15.45 -10.82
N GLN A 190 -15.68 -15.13 -9.87
CA GLN A 190 -15.69 -13.86 -9.16
C GLN A 190 -14.59 -12.97 -9.75
N PHE A 191 -15.01 -11.99 -10.52
CA PHE A 191 -14.15 -11.11 -11.29
C PHE A 191 -14.13 -9.72 -10.65
N VAL A 192 -12.98 -9.36 -10.05
CA VAL A 192 -12.80 -8.12 -9.32
C VAL A 192 -11.97 -7.15 -10.15
N LEU A 193 -12.53 -5.97 -10.37
CA LEU A 193 -11.84 -4.83 -10.97
C LEU A 193 -11.59 -3.80 -9.86
N ASP A 194 -10.36 -3.76 -9.35
CA ASP A 194 -9.97 -2.93 -8.21
C ASP A 194 -10.36 -1.47 -8.40
N GLY A 195 -11.10 -0.94 -7.44
CA GLY A 195 -11.53 0.45 -7.44
C GLY A 195 -12.57 0.82 -8.49
N PHE A 196 -13.29 -0.15 -9.09
CA PHE A 196 -14.33 0.17 -10.06
C PHE A 196 -15.58 0.74 -9.38
N GLN A 197 -15.78 2.03 -9.52
CA GLN A 197 -16.86 2.79 -8.92
C GLN A 197 -18.19 2.60 -9.69
N SER A 198 -19.29 2.40 -8.97
CA SER A 198 -20.61 2.09 -9.54
C SER A 198 -21.14 3.15 -10.51
N ASP A 199 -20.98 4.43 -10.23
CA ASP A 199 -21.46 5.51 -11.08
C ASP A 199 -20.70 5.63 -12.42
N PHE A 200 -19.45 5.14 -12.51
CA PHE A 200 -18.77 5.00 -13.81
C PHE A 200 -19.52 4.03 -14.71
N PHE A 201 -19.94 2.90 -14.17
CA PHE A 201 -20.70 1.91 -14.94
C PHE A 201 -22.08 2.45 -15.33
N GLN A 202 -22.79 3.15 -14.42
CA GLN A 202 -24.06 3.80 -14.73
C GLN A 202 -23.91 4.80 -15.89
N GLU A 203 -22.85 5.63 -15.85
CA GLU A 203 -22.58 6.59 -16.91
C GLU A 203 -22.23 5.91 -18.24
N MET A 204 -21.46 4.83 -18.21
CA MET A 204 -21.11 4.05 -19.40
C MET A 204 -22.35 3.42 -20.02
N VAL A 205 -23.23 2.81 -19.21
CA VAL A 205 -24.50 2.26 -19.68
C VAL A 205 -25.40 3.36 -20.26
N ALA A 206 -25.47 4.53 -19.63
CA ALA A 206 -26.25 5.65 -20.13
C ALA A 206 -25.75 6.16 -21.50
N ARG A 207 -24.43 6.13 -21.73
CA ARG A 207 -23.82 6.55 -23.02
C ARG A 207 -24.04 5.53 -24.13
N ASP A 208 -24.07 4.22 -23.84
CA ASP A 208 -24.24 3.15 -24.83
C ASP A 208 -25.06 1.99 -24.26
N GLN A 209 -26.39 2.24 -24.11
CA GLN A 209 -27.31 1.24 -23.58
C GLN A 209 -27.38 -0.01 -24.46
N GLY A 210 -27.38 0.15 -25.80
CA GLY A 210 -27.51 -0.95 -26.74
C GLY A 210 -26.42 -2.01 -26.59
N LYS A 211 -25.19 -1.58 -26.29
CA LYS A 211 -24.06 -2.47 -26.08
C LYS A 211 -24.20 -3.26 -24.77
N TYR A 212 -24.34 -2.54 -23.64
CA TYR A 212 -24.22 -3.18 -22.32
C TYR A 212 -25.45 -3.98 -21.92
N LEU A 213 -26.67 -3.53 -22.28
CA LEU A 213 -27.90 -4.27 -21.99
C LEU A 213 -27.88 -5.65 -22.61
N LYS A 214 -27.33 -5.78 -23.83
CA LYS A 214 -27.28 -7.04 -24.59
C LYS A 214 -26.08 -7.89 -24.21
N ALA A 215 -24.88 -7.27 -24.01
CA ALA A 215 -23.66 -8.00 -23.76
C ALA A 215 -23.66 -8.66 -22.37
N LEU A 216 -24.34 -8.03 -21.38
CA LEU A 216 -24.50 -8.52 -19.99
C LEU A 216 -25.82 -9.29 -19.84
N ASP A 217 -26.13 -10.19 -20.78
CA ASP A 217 -27.30 -11.04 -20.73
C ASP A 217 -27.37 -11.89 -19.46
N GLY A 218 -28.49 -11.85 -18.75
CA GLY A 218 -28.73 -12.57 -17.50
C GLY A 218 -28.12 -11.93 -16.25
N PHE A 219 -27.41 -10.80 -16.37
CA PHE A 219 -26.89 -10.07 -15.20
C PHE A 219 -27.96 -9.18 -14.56
N THR A 220 -27.83 -9.02 -13.23
CA THR A 220 -28.49 -7.96 -12.46
C THR A 220 -27.39 -7.03 -11.91
N PHE A 221 -27.48 -5.75 -12.25
CA PHE A 221 -26.64 -4.69 -11.69
C PHE A 221 -27.31 -4.07 -10.48
N PHE A 222 -26.60 -4.06 -9.34
CA PHE A 222 -27.04 -3.47 -8.09
C PHE A 222 -26.51 -2.04 -7.99
N GLU A 223 -27.34 -1.06 -8.34
CA GLU A 223 -26.97 0.34 -8.52
C GLU A 223 -26.44 1.00 -7.25
N GLU A 224 -26.90 0.54 -6.09
CA GLU A 224 -26.65 1.12 -4.77
C GLU A 224 -25.87 0.17 -3.85
N ALA A 225 -25.13 -0.79 -4.42
CA ALA A 225 -24.27 -1.68 -3.66
C ALA A 225 -23.19 -0.91 -2.93
N THR A 226 -22.87 -1.33 -1.68
CA THR A 226 -21.80 -0.71 -0.89
C THR A 226 -20.71 -1.71 -0.52
N SER A 227 -19.47 -1.21 -0.39
CA SER A 227 -18.39 -1.93 0.27
C SER A 227 -18.38 -1.62 1.78
N ALA A 228 -17.77 -2.49 2.57
CA ALA A 228 -17.62 -2.24 4.01
C ALA A 228 -16.43 -1.32 4.33
N PHE A 229 -15.45 -1.18 3.43
CA PHE A 229 -14.19 -0.44 3.64
C PHE A 229 -13.75 0.32 2.39
N PRO A 230 -12.97 1.41 2.56
CA PRO A 230 -12.56 2.30 1.47
C PRO A 230 -11.38 1.78 0.64
N SER A 231 -10.76 0.66 1.00
CA SER A 231 -9.59 0.12 0.31
C SER A 231 -9.47 -1.40 0.42
N THR A 232 -8.73 -1.99 -0.50
CA THR A 232 -8.48 -3.42 -0.69
C THR A 232 -8.10 -4.13 0.59
N GLN A 233 -7.23 -3.52 1.42
CA GLN A 233 -6.66 -4.15 2.62
C GLN A 233 -7.71 -4.76 3.57
N MET A 234 -8.82 -4.03 3.79
CA MET A 234 -9.89 -4.49 4.67
C MET A 234 -11.12 -4.95 3.89
N SER A 235 -11.33 -4.41 2.69
CA SER A 235 -12.49 -4.77 1.88
C SER A 235 -12.41 -6.21 1.39
N VAL A 236 -11.26 -6.67 0.90
CA VAL A 236 -11.10 -8.04 0.39
C VAL A 236 -11.33 -9.10 1.47
N PRO A 237 -10.72 -9.05 2.66
CA PRO A 237 -11.05 -9.98 3.73
C PRO A 237 -12.56 -9.95 4.09
N ALA A 238 -13.18 -8.77 4.11
CA ALA A 238 -14.60 -8.63 4.45
C ALA A 238 -15.51 -9.24 3.38
N LEU A 239 -15.29 -8.96 2.09
CA LEU A 239 -16.11 -9.50 1.02
C LEU A 239 -15.97 -11.03 0.84
N LEU A 240 -14.82 -11.61 1.25
CA LEU A 240 -14.60 -13.06 1.17
C LEU A 240 -15.19 -13.83 2.38
N SER A 241 -15.42 -13.15 3.52
CA SER A 241 -15.84 -13.79 4.75
C SER A 241 -17.20 -13.32 5.32
N GLY A 242 -17.66 -12.12 4.91
CA GLY A 242 -18.79 -11.44 5.53
C GLY A 242 -18.45 -10.80 6.90
N GLU A 243 -17.19 -10.87 7.34
CA GLU A 243 -16.72 -10.31 8.62
C GLU A 243 -16.08 -8.94 8.46
N THR A 244 -16.29 -8.04 9.40
CA THR A 244 -15.74 -6.69 9.36
C THR A 244 -14.76 -6.43 10.49
N TYR A 245 -13.67 -5.77 10.19
CA TYR A 245 -12.63 -5.35 11.13
C TYR A 245 -13.15 -4.25 12.09
N LYS A 246 -12.79 -4.34 13.38
CA LYS A 246 -13.26 -3.43 14.43
C LYS A 246 -12.14 -2.65 15.12
N ASN A 247 -10.92 -2.72 14.62
CA ASN A 247 -9.75 -2.06 15.20
C ASN A 247 -9.40 -2.51 16.65
N ASP A 248 -9.83 -3.69 17.03
CA ASP A 248 -9.68 -4.30 18.36
C ASP A 248 -8.47 -5.25 18.44
N ILE A 249 -8.05 -5.80 17.33
CA ILE A 249 -6.85 -6.63 17.17
C ILE A 249 -5.97 -6.07 16.05
N PRO A 250 -4.66 -6.42 16.00
CA PRO A 250 -3.80 -5.99 14.90
C PRO A 250 -4.34 -6.38 13.52
N THR A 251 -4.26 -5.47 12.54
CA THR A 251 -4.77 -5.66 11.18
C THR A 251 -4.29 -6.96 10.54
N TYR A 252 -2.99 -7.26 10.66
CA TYR A 252 -2.39 -8.49 10.12
C TYR A 252 -2.94 -9.75 10.79
N LYS A 253 -3.30 -9.69 12.09
CA LYS A 253 -3.93 -10.83 12.81
C LYS A 253 -5.34 -11.05 12.30
N PHE A 254 -6.13 -9.99 12.12
CA PHE A 254 -7.46 -10.06 11.53
C PHE A 254 -7.41 -10.72 10.15
N ILE A 255 -6.59 -10.20 9.23
CA ILE A 255 -6.45 -10.73 7.87
C ILE A 255 -6.03 -12.22 7.90
N LYS A 256 -5.08 -12.57 8.77
CA LYS A 256 -4.64 -13.96 8.94
C LYS A 256 -5.77 -14.86 9.44
N GLN A 257 -6.55 -14.42 10.46
CA GLN A 257 -7.67 -15.18 11.00
C GLN A 257 -8.75 -15.41 9.95
N ILE A 258 -9.10 -14.38 9.17
CA ILE A 258 -10.06 -14.48 8.08
C ILE A 258 -9.60 -15.51 7.05
N ASN A 259 -8.38 -15.35 6.51
CA ASN A 259 -7.89 -16.18 5.41
C ASN A 259 -7.69 -17.65 5.80
N GLN A 260 -7.30 -17.93 7.05
CA GLN A 260 -7.15 -19.28 7.58
C GLN A 260 -8.49 -19.85 8.11
N GLY A 261 -9.46 -18.98 8.33
CA GLY A 261 -10.78 -19.32 8.85
C GLY A 261 -11.81 -19.57 7.75
N ARG A 262 -12.96 -18.93 7.93
CA ARG A 262 -14.12 -19.13 7.08
C ARG A 262 -14.23 -18.06 6.01
N THR A 263 -13.67 -18.35 4.83
CA THR A 263 -13.89 -17.58 3.61
C THR A 263 -14.69 -18.41 2.61
N ILE A 264 -15.35 -17.75 1.65
CA ILE A 264 -16.07 -18.48 0.60
C ILE A 264 -15.13 -19.42 -0.18
N GLY A 265 -13.89 -19.02 -0.45
CA GLY A 265 -12.89 -19.89 -1.09
C GLY A 265 -12.61 -21.14 -0.26
N ASN A 266 -12.43 -21.00 1.06
CA ASN A 266 -12.19 -22.15 1.96
C ASN A 266 -13.41 -23.09 2.03
N VAL A 267 -14.63 -22.54 2.07
CA VAL A 267 -15.87 -23.32 2.07
C VAL A 267 -16.03 -24.10 0.77
N LEU A 268 -15.82 -23.46 -0.38
CA LEU A 268 -15.90 -24.12 -1.67
C LEU A 268 -14.83 -25.20 -1.83
N HIS A 269 -13.61 -24.95 -1.36
CA HIS A 269 -12.54 -25.96 -1.33
C HIS A 269 -12.96 -27.20 -0.52
N ASP A 270 -13.57 -27.00 0.66
CA ASP A 270 -14.05 -28.10 1.51
C ASP A 270 -15.24 -28.85 0.89
N ARG A 271 -15.96 -28.22 -0.04
CA ARG A 271 -17.02 -28.84 -0.84
C ARG A 271 -16.52 -29.46 -2.15
N GLY A 272 -15.18 -29.57 -2.33
CA GLY A 272 -14.56 -30.28 -3.44
C GLY A 272 -14.34 -29.43 -4.68
N PHE A 273 -14.54 -28.12 -4.63
CA PHE A 273 -14.17 -27.23 -5.72
C PHE A 273 -12.65 -27.11 -5.85
N ASP A 274 -12.16 -27.04 -7.06
CA ASP A 274 -10.84 -26.49 -7.33
C ASP A 274 -10.91 -24.98 -7.22
N VAL A 275 -10.11 -24.41 -6.32
CA VAL A 275 -10.06 -22.96 -6.04
C VAL A 275 -8.85 -22.36 -6.70
N ASP A 276 -9.07 -21.44 -7.63
CA ASP A 276 -8.00 -20.72 -8.34
C ASP A 276 -8.01 -19.25 -7.94
N LEU A 277 -6.87 -18.76 -7.45
CA LEU A 277 -6.67 -17.38 -7.06
C LEU A 277 -5.70 -16.70 -8.03
N VAL A 278 -6.14 -15.64 -8.68
CA VAL A 278 -5.31 -14.72 -9.47
C VAL A 278 -5.32 -13.38 -8.74
N VAL A 279 -4.26 -13.10 -8.00
CA VAL A 279 -4.22 -11.99 -7.04
C VAL A 279 -2.87 -11.29 -7.06
N GLY A 280 -2.87 -9.97 -6.93
CA GLY A 280 -1.67 -9.14 -6.83
C GLY A 280 -1.41 -8.64 -5.40
N ASP A 281 -2.22 -9.07 -4.44
CA ASP A 281 -2.17 -8.64 -3.05
C ASP A 281 -1.73 -9.75 -2.10
N THR A 282 -1.36 -9.37 -0.88
CA THR A 282 -1.00 -10.32 0.19
C THR A 282 -2.21 -10.76 1.02
N TYR A 283 -3.39 -10.15 0.81
CA TYR A 283 -4.55 -10.30 1.68
C TYR A 283 -5.26 -11.64 1.48
N THR A 284 -5.10 -12.26 0.31
CA THR A 284 -5.73 -13.54 -0.04
C THR A 284 -4.78 -14.73 -0.02
N ARG A 285 -3.46 -14.53 0.12
CA ARG A 285 -2.42 -15.57 -0.02
C ARG A 285 -2.55 -16.77 0.91
N LYS A 286 -3.34 -16.67 2.00
CA LYS A 286 -3.53 -17.77 2.97
C LYS A 286 -4.90 -18.45 2.86
N VAL A 287 -5.71 -18.07 1.89
CA VAL A 287 -6.93 -18.80 1.51
C VAL A 287 -6.50 -20.13 0.88
N ARG A 288 -7.20 -21.21 1.21
CA ARG A 288 -6.91 -22.54 0.63
C ARG A 288 -7.24 -22.53 -0.85
N ALA A 289 -6.25 -22.82 -1.66
CA ALA A 289 -6.38 -22.77 -3.11
C ALA A 289 -5.70 -23.97 -3.76
N SER A 290 -6.29 -24.47 -4.84
CA SER A 290 -5.71 -25.49 -5.72
C SER A 290 -4.61 -24.87 -6.60
N THR A 291 -4.83 -23.62 -7.02
CA THR A 291 -3.89 -22.87 -7.85
C THR A 291 -3.83 -21.42 -7.38
N VAL A 292 -2.61 -20.87 -7.27
CA VAL A 292 -2.39 -19.45 -7.00
C VAL A 292 -1.47 -18.89 -8.07
N TYR A 293 -1.88 -17.79 -8.69
CA TYR A 293 -1.04 -17.00 -9.58
C TYR A 293 -0.88 -15.58 -9.02
N ASP A 294 0.37 -15.21 -8.75
CA ASP A 294 0.69 -13.86 -8.25
C ASP A 294 0.89 -12.91 -9.43
N ILE A 295 -0.15 -12.11 -9.71
CA ILE A 295 -0.15 -11.12 -10.80
C ILE A 295 0.60 -9.82 -10.42
N ALA A 296 1.13 -9.71 -9.18
CA ALA A 296 2.04 -8.61 -8.83
C ALA A 296 3.37 -8.69 -9.61
N ILE A 297 3.72 -9.87 -10.11
CA ILE A 297 4.82 -10.03 -11.06
C ILE A 297 4.31 -9.62 -12.45
N PRO A 298 5.01 -8.70 -13.16
CA PRO A 298 4.56 -8.27 -14.48
C PRO A 298 4.39 -9.45 -15.44
N TYR A 299 3.21 -9.55 -16.04
CA TYR A 299 2.93 -10.61 -17.00
C TYR A 299 3.86 -10.51 -18.23
N GLY A 300 4.41 -11.64 -18.65
CA GLY A 300 5.37 -11.71 -19.75
C GLY A 300 6.84 -11.59 -19.33
N TYR A 301 7.13 -11.45 -18.03
CA TYR A 301 8.52 -11.56 -17.54
C TYR A 301 9.06 -12.97 -17.77
N THR A 302 10.36 -13.04 -18.03
CA THR A 302 11.09 -14.29 -17.95
C THR A 302 11.56 -14.55 -16.51
N GLU A 303 11.74 -15.81 -16.13
CA GLU A 303 12.29 -16.17 -14.83
C GLU A 303 13.64 -15.46 -14.56
N ARG A 304 14.49 -15.36 -15.59
CA ARG A 304 15.77 -14.66 -15.49
C ARG A 304 15.62 -13.17 -15.18
N GLN A 305 14.65 -12.48 -15.81
CA GLN A 305 14.37 -11.08 -15.49
C GLN A 305 13.90 -10.93 -14.05
N HIS A 306 12.99 -11.81 -13.60
CA HIS A 306 12.49 -11.80 -12.24
C HIS A 306 13.59 -12.02 -11.21
N VAL A 307 14.47 -13.01 -11.41
CA VAL A 307 15.64 -13.25 -10.54
C VAL A 307 16.58 -12.05 -10.51
N ARG A 308 16.90 -11.48 -11.68
CA ARG A 308 17.79 -10.32 -11.79
C ARG A 308 17.26 -9.09 -11.06
N ASN A 309 15.96 -8.86 -11.13
CA ASN A 309 15.31 -7.75 -10.47
C ASN A 309 15.33 -7.90 -8.94
N ASN A 310 15.04 -9.12 -8.44
CA ASN A 310 15.18 -9.44 -7.02
C ASN A 310 16.64 -9.33 -6.54
N ALA A 311 17.60 -9.68 -7.38
CA ALA A 311 19.02 -9.50 -7.06
C ALA A 311 19.41 -8.01 -6.99
N ALA A 312 18.92 -7.18 -7.92
CA ALA A 312 19.12 -5.73 -7.88
C ALA A 312 18.51 -5.11 -6.60
N GLN A 313 17.29 -5.49 -6.25
CA GLN A 313 16.63 -5.08 -5.00
C GLN A 313 17.42 -5.52 -3.77
N MET A 314 17.88 -6.76 -3.74
CA MET A 314 18.71 -7.28 -2.65
C MET A 314 19.99 -6.47 -2.50
N MET A 315 20.67 -6.10 -3.59
CA MET A 315 21.87 -5.28 -3.54
C MET A 315 21.58 -3.87 -3.02
N ASP A 316 20.47 -3.26 -3.40
CA ASP A 316 20.03 -1.98 -2.86
C ASP A 316 19.80 -2.06 -1.34
N LEU A 317 19.13 -3.10 -0.87
CA LEU A 317 18.91 -3.32 0.58
C LEU A 317 20.23 -3.57 1.33
N VAL A 318 21.16 -4.32 0.73
CA VAL A 318 22.50 -4.54 1.29
C VAL A 318 23.25 -3.24 1.43
N LEU A 319 23.30 -2.43 0.37
CA LEU A 319 23.99 -1.14 0.39
C LEU A 319 23.33 -0.14 1.33
N PHE A 320 21.99 -0.09 1.34
CA PHE A 320 21.27 0.76 2.28
C PHE A 320 21.56 0.37 3.73
N ARG A 321 21.57 -0.92 4.03
CA ARG A 321 21.86 -1.43 5.36
C ARG A 321 23.32 -1.22 5.77
N ALA A 322 24.26 -1.44 4.86
CA ALA A 322 25.70 -1.43 5.10
C ALA A 322 26.36 -0.05 5.01
N SER A 323 25.68 0.95 4.47
CA SER A 323 26.24 2.30 4.29
C SER A 323 25.98 3.22 5.49
N PRO A 324 26.84 4.23 5.74
CA PRO A 324 26.55 5.28 6.69
C PRO A 324 25.40 6.17 6.18
N GLN A 325 24.67 6.82 7.08
CA GLN A 325 23.46 7.61 6.77
C GLN A 325 23.66 8.62 5.62
N PRO A 326 24.75 9.38 5.50
CA PRO A 326 24.90 10.29 4.36
C PRO A 326 24.91 9.60 3.00
N VAL A 327 25.42 8.36 2.93
CA VAL A 327 25.48 7.55 1.70
C VAL A 327 24.14 6.87 1.41
N LYS A 328 23.34 6.57 2.40
CA LYS A 328 22.02 5.94 2.21
C LYS A 328 21.12 6.72 1.27
N ARG A 329 21.22 8.05 1.26
CA ARG A 329 20.48 8.92 0.33
C ARG A 329 20.82 8.69 -1.15
N LEU A 330 22.02 8.20 -1.44
CA LEU A 330 22.43 7.85 -2.80
C LEU A 330 21.86 6.49 -3.24
N VAL A 331 21.67 5.59 -2.27
CA VAL A 331 21.11 4.26 -2.51
C VAL A 331 19.59 4.34 -2.64
N TYR A 332 18.94 5.11 -1.77
CA TYR A 332 17.49 5.30 -1.76
C TYR A 332 17.16 6.80 -1.81
N ASN A 333 16.60 7.25 -2.92
CA ASN A 333 16.21 8.63 -3.14
C ASN A 333 14.72 8.69 -3.50
N ASP A 334 13.88 8.93 -2.49
CA ASP A 334 12.45 9.24 -2.63
C ASP A 334 11.74 8.34 -3.68
N GLN A 335 11.71 7.03 -3.43
CA GLN A 335 11.11 5.97 -4.28
C GLN A 335 12.06 5.32 -5.31
N LEU A 336 13.25 5.87 -5.53
CA LEU A 336 14.18 5.33 -6.53
C LEU A 336 15.35 4.61 -5.83
N TRP A 337 15.43 3.30 -6.06
CA TRP A 337 16.57 2.50 -5.65
C TRP A 337 17.68 2.54 -6.70
N LEU A 338 18.94 2.57 -6.25
CA LEU A 338 20.09 2.75 -7.13
C LEU A 338 20.27 1.60 -8.11
N PHE A 339 20.35 0.36 -7.61
CA PHE A 339 20.60 -0.81 -8.44
C PHE A 339 19.37 -1.24 -9.25
N GLN A 340 18.17 -1.13 -8.68
CA GLN A 340 16.96 -1.32 -9.46
C GLN A 340 16.91 -0.39 -10.66
N ARG A 341 17.25 0.89 -10.50
CA ARG A 341 17.29 1.85 -11.60
C ARG A 341 18.35 1.52 -12.66
N LEU A 342 19.50 0.97 -12.26
CA LEU A 342 20.62 0.68 -13.16
C LEU A 342 20.49 -0.68 -13.86
N PHE A 343 19.96 -1.67 -13.19
CA PHE A 343 20.01 -3.07 -13.59
C PHE A 343 18.67 -3.76 -13.75
N ALA A 344 17.60 -3.23 -13.15
CA ALA A 344 16.26 -3.76 -13.37
C ALA A 344 15.80 -3.48 -14.81
N SER A 345 14.95 -4.34 -15.35
CA SER A 345 14.39 -4.09 -16.66
C SER A 345 13.49 -2.84 -16.61
N LYS A 346 13.47 -2.04 -17.69
CA LYS A 346 12.61 -0.84 -17.77
C LYS A 346 11.11 -1.13 -17.57
N THR A 347 10.75 -2.39 -17.58
CA THR A 347 9.38 -2.90 -17.36
C THR A 347 8.99 -3.07 -15.89
N GLU A 348 9.86 -2.71 -14.93
CA GLU A 348 9.53 -2.73 -13.48
C GLU A 348 8.85 -1.46 -12.97
N ASN A 349 8.58 -0.50 -13.82
CA ASN A 349 7.74 0.61 -13.48
C ASN A 349 6.36 0.09 -12.99
N LEU A 350 5.85 0.64 -11.86
CA LEU A 350 4.51 0.33 -11.34
C LEU A 350 3.45 0.42 -12.44
N GLU A 351 3.56 1.40 -13.32
CA GLU A 351 2.64 1.61 -14.44
C GLU A 351 2.62 0.42 -15.40
N TYR A 352 3.80 -0.09 -15.81
CA TYR A 352 3.88 -1.26 -16.66
C TYR A 352 3.35 -2.52 -15.96
N ARG A 353 3.65 -2.68 -14.67
CA ARG A 353 3.17 -3.81 -13.87
C ARG A 353 1.65 -3.83 -13.83
N LEU A 354 1.01 -2.70 -13.56
CA LEU A 354 -0.46 -2.60 -13.57
C LEU A 354 -1.05 -2.80 -14.97
N PHE A 355 -0.42 -2.25 -16.00
CA PHE A 355 -0.84 -2.45 -17.37
C PHE A 355 -0.72 -3.91 -17.82
N SER A 356 0.26 -4.65 -17.31
CA SER A 356 0.47 -6.07 -17.66
C SER A 356 -0.69 -6.99 -17.27
N HIS A 357 -1.58 -6.57 -16.34
CA HIS A 357 -2.83 -7.26 -16.02
C HIS A 357 -3.76 -7.36 -17.23
N ARG A 358 -3.71 -6.39 -18.14
CA ARG A 358 -4.47 -6.45 -19.42
C ARG A 358 -3.94 -7.54 -20.32
N ALA A 359 -2.62 -7.62 -20.48
CA ALA A 359 -1.98 -8.67 -21.29
C ALA A 359 -2.24 -10.08 -20.70
N PHE A 360 -2.25 -10.20 -19.37
CA PHE A 360 -2.67 -11.43 -18.71
C PHE A 360 -4.12 -11.79 -19.05
N LEU A 361 -5.03 -10.83 -18.99
CA LEU A 361 -6.45 -11.07 -19.26
C LEU A 361 -6.68 -11.45 -20.72
N ASP A 362 -5.99 -10.82 -21.69
CA ASP A 362 -6.04 -11.19 -23.10
C ASP A 362 -5.59 -12.66 -23.30
N ASP A 363 -4.52 -13.06 -22.63
CA ASP A 363 -4.05 -14.45 -22.67
C ASP A 363 -5.00 -15.41 -21.93
N PHE A 364 -5.58 -14.97 -20.82
CA PHE A 364 -6.58 -15.73 -20.08
C PHE A 364 -7.79 -16.06 -20.97
N ILE A 365 -8.31 -15.05 -21.67
CA ILE A 365 -9.43 -15.22 -22.60
C ILE A 365 -9.04 -16.19 -23.72
N ARG A 366 -7.88 -15.99 -24.33
CA ARG A 366 -7.41 -16.81 -25.46
C ARG A 366 -7.15 -18.26 -25.08
N LYS A 367 -6.56 -18.52 -23.90
CA LYS A 367 -6.17 -19.84 -23.41
C LYS A 367 -7.27 -20.56 -22.64
N ALA A 368 -8.38 -19.87 -22.31
CA ALA A 368 -9.49 -20.46 -21.58
C ALA A 368 -10.00 -21.74 -22.27
N ALA A 369 -10.09 -22.83 -21.50
CA ALA A 369 -10.50 -24.13 -21.98
C ALA A 369 -11.32 -24.88 -20.92
N VAL A 370 -12.19 -25.79 -21.35
CA VAL A 370 -12.95 -26.67 -20.46
C VAL A 370 -12.19 -27.99 -20.35
N ALA A 371 -11.46 -28.17 -19.24
CA ALA A 371 -10.55 -29.31 -19.05
C ALA A 371 -10.67 -29.99 -17.69
N ARG A 372 -11.44 -29.42 -16.74
CA ARG A 372 -11.59 -29.97 -15.37
C ARG A 372 -12.90 -30.69 -15.19
N GLU A 373 -12.85 -31.78 -14.44
CA GLU A 373 -14.03 -32.56 -14.05
C GLU A 373 -14.65 -32.05 -12.72
N LYS A 374 -13.83 -31.52 -11.80
CA LYS A 374 -14.33 -30.94 -10.54
C LYS A 374 -14.93 -29.56 -10.78
N PRO A 375 -15.90 -29.14 -9.99
CA PRO A 375 -16.36 -27.76 -10.02
C PRO A 375 -15.21 -26.78 -9.69
N VAL A 376 -15.26 -25.57 -10.26
CA VAL A 376 -14.18 -24.59 -10.17
C VAL A 376 -14.70 -23.28 -9.60
N TYR A 377 -13.96 -22.72 -8.64
CA TYR A 377 -14.11 -21.35 -8.21
C TYR A 377 -12.87 -20.54 -8.63
N LYS A 378 -13.08 -19.51 -9.45
CA LYS A 378 -12.03 -18.58 -9.89
C LYS A 378 -12.25 -17.22 -9.25
N TYR A 379 -11.29 -16.77 -8.48
CA TYR A 379 -11.19 -15.42 -7.96
C TYR A 379 -10.09 -14.67 -8.71
N LEU A 380 -10.47 -13.70 -9.53
CA LEU A 380 -9.54 -12.89 -10.31
C LEU A 380 -9.62 -11.45 -9.82
N HIS A 381 -8.55 -10.95 -9.20
CA HIS A 381 -8.46 -9.57 -8.72
C HIS A 381 -7.47 -8.77 -9.57
N LEU A 382 -8.00 -7.93 -10.46
CA LEU A 382 -7.23 -7.22 -11.47
C LEU A 382 -7.20 -5.72 -11.23
N MET A 383 -6.03 -5.11 -11.38
CA MET A 383 -5.77 -3.68 -11.17
C MET A 383 -6.01 -2.82 -12.42
N THR A 384 -6.78 -3.30 -13.40
CA THR A 384 -6.95 -2.63 -14.70
C THR A 384 -7.74 -1.32 -14.65
N VAL A 385 -8.49 -1.08 -13.57
CA VAL A 385 -9.21 0.18 -13.31
C VAL A 385 -8.49 1.05 -12.28
N HIS A 386 -7.64 0.42 -11.44
CA HIS A 386 -6.91 1.11 -10.38
C HIS A 386 -6.00 2.24 -10.92
N PRO A 387 -5.91 3.40 -10.25
CA PRO A 387 -4.93 4.44 -10.58
C PRO A 387 -3.47 3.95 -10.56
N PRO A 388 -2.58 4.55 -11.37
CA PRO A 388 -2.74 5.71 -12.25
C PRO A 388 -3.49 5.39 -13.56
N ILE A 389 -3.83 6.44 -14.33
CA ILE A 389 -4.42 6.26 -15.67
C ILE A 389 -3.32 5.81 -16.64
N LEU A 390 -3.53 4.66 -17.27
CA LEU A 390 -2.51 3.97 -18.07
C LEU A 390 -2.93 3.71 -19.51
N VAL A 391 -4.18 4.01 -19.87
CA VAL A 391 -4.70 3.74 -21.22
C VAL A 391 -5.40 4.96 -21.79
N ASP A 392 -5.27 5.12 -23.11
CA ASP A 392 -6.00 6.12 -23.90
C ASP A 392 -7.37 5.60 -24.34
N GLU A 393 -8.07 6.41 -25.17
CA GLU A 393 -9.41 6.09 -25.72
C GLU A 393 -9.44 4.79 -26.56
N ASN A 394 -8.32 4.40 -27.15
CA ASN A 394 -8.17 3.16 -27.92
C ASN A 394 -7.70 1.99 -27.03
N CYS A 395 -7.66 2.17 -25.72
CA CYS A 395 -7.18 1.20 -24.74
C CYS A 395 -5.69 0.83 -24.90
N GLY A 396 -4.93 1.67 -25.63
CA GLY A 396 -3.48 1.56 -25.79
C GLY A 396 -2.74 2.08 -24.53
N PHE A 397 -1.53 1.54 -24.27
CA PHE A 397 -0.70 1.98 -23.14
C PHE A 397 -0.24 3.43 -23.33
N ARG A 398 -0.69 4.31 -22.44
CA ARG A 398 -0.35 5.73 -22.42
C ARG A 398 -0.27 6.25 -20.98
N PRO A 399 0.87 6.08 -20.32
CA PRO A 399 1.08 6.58 -18.97
C PRO A 399 1.16 8.12 -18.93
N GLY A 400 0.97 8.69 -17.73
CA GLY A 400 1.06 10.13 -17.51
C GLY A 400 -0.19 10.93 -17.90
N LEU A 401 -1.31 10.27 -18.20
CA LEU A 401 -2.60 10.93 -18.40
C LEU A 401 -3.10 11.53 -17.09
N ALA A 402 -3.80 12.67 -17.19
CA ALA A 402 -4.36 13.36 -16.04
C ALA A 402 -5.42 12.49 -15.34
N MET A 403 -5.43 12.56 -14.01
CA MET A 403 -6.38 11.85 -13.14
C MET A 403 -7.74 12.59 -13.09
N ILE A 404 -8.35 12.80 -14.25
CA ILE A 404 -9.69 13.41 -14.39
C ILE A 404 -10.74 12.32 -14.60
N ARG A 405 -12.00 12.64 -14.27
CA ARG A 405 -13.13 11.70 -14.33
C ARG A 405 -13.24 11.03 -15.71
N GLU A 406 -13.12 11.79 -16.79
CA GLU A 406 -13.25 11.23 -18.16
C GLU A 406 -12.20 10.14 -18.43
N ASN A 407 -10.94 10.39 -18.10
CA ASN A 407 -9.87 9.40 -18.27
C ASN A 407 -10.08 8.16 -17.39
N ARG A 408 -10.65 8.32 -16.20
CA ARG A 408 -11.02 7.18 -15.33
C ARG A 408 -12.12 6.34 -15.96
N ILE A 409 -13.14 6.97 -16.54
CA ILE A 409 -14.23 6.28 -17.24
C ILE A 409 -13.69 5.56 -18.49
N ILE A 410 -12.77 6.17 -19.24
CA ILE A 410 -12.09 5.52 -20.37
C ILE A 410 -11.36 4.25 -19.91
N GLN A 411 -10.58 4.33 -18.84
CA GLN A 411 -9.85 3.18 -18.31
C GLN A 411 -10.82 2.09 -17.82
N ALA A 412 -11.88 2.45 -17.12
CA ALA A 412 -12.92 1.53 -16.67
C ALA A 412 -13.64 0.86 -17.86
N ARG A 413 -13.96 1.63 -18.92
CA ARG A 413 -14.52 1.10 -20.16
C ARG A 413 -13.61 0.07 -20.80
N CYS A 414 -12.32 0.38 -20.91
CA CYS A 414 -11.35 -0.55 -21.48
C CYS A 414 -11.25 -1.87 -20.70
N ALA A 415 -11.33 -1.82 -19.37
CA ALA A 415 -11.35 -3.01 -18.53
C ALA A 415 -12.65 -3.80 -18.69
N LEU A 416 -13.79 -3.11 -18.77
CA LEU A 416 -15.10 -3.74 -19.00
C LEU A 416 -15.17 -4.40 -20.38
N ASP A 417 -14.63 -3.78 -21.42
CA ASP A 417 -14.60 -4.35 -22.77
C ASP A 417 -13.82 -5.68 -22.82
N GLN A 418 -12.73 -5.78 -22.08
CA GLN A 418 -12.02 -7.06 -21.93
C GLN A 418 -12.85 -8.10 -21.16
N PHE A 419 -13.58 -7.68 -20.11
CA PHE A 419 -14.50 -8.58 -19.41
C PHE A 419 -15.61 -9.08 -20.35
N LEU A 420 -16.20 -8.22 -21.19
CA LEU A 420 -17.19 -8.65 -22.19
C LEU A 420 -16.59 -9.68 -23.16
N SER A 421 -15.35 -9.50 -23.59
CA SER A 421 -14.64 -10.50 -24.41
C SER A 421 -14.47 -11.84 -23.69
N LEU A 422 -14.25 -11.81 -22.34
CA LEU A 422 -14.27 -13.05 -21.54
C LEU A 422 -15.65 -13.71 -21.57
N LEU A 423 -16.75 -12.95 -21.43
CA LEU A 423 -18.10 -13.51 -21.51
C LEU A 423 -18.37 -14.17 -22.88
N ASP A 424 -17.92 -13.56 -23.99
CA ASP A 424 -18.02 -14.15 -25.31
C ASP A 424 -17.21 -15.44 -25.41
N ARG A 425 -16.03 -15.49 -24.80
CA ARG A 425 -15.24 -16.73 -24.71
C ARG A 425 -15.97 -17.82 -23.93
N LEU A 426 -16.58 -17.50 -22.78
CA LEU A 426 -17.36 -18.46 -21.98
C LEU A 426 -18.59 -18.98 -22.78
N ARG A 427 -19.24 -18.12 -23.59
CA ARG A 427 -20.31 -18.52 -24.51
C ARG A 427 -19.78 -19.52 -25.54
N SER A 428 -18.64 -19.22 -26.17
CA SER A 428 -18.02 -20.11 -27.17
C SER A 428 -17.61 -21.46 -26.60
N LEU A 429 -17.27 -21.51 -25.29
CA LEU A 429 -16.95 -22.74 -24.57
C LEU A 429 -18.19 -23.49 -24.07
N GLY A 430 -19.41 -22.95 -24.25
CA GLY A 430 -20.66 -23.55 -23.81
C GLY A 430 -20.89 -23.58 -22.29
N ILE A 431 -20.12 -22.79 -21.50
CA ILE A 431 -20.21 -22.77 -20.05
C ILE A 431 -20.80 -21.47 -19.49
N TYR A 432 -21.12 -20.49 -20.33
CA TYR A 432 -21.68 -19.20 -19.90
C TYR A 432 -22.99 -19.37 -19.12
N ASP A 433 -23.96 -20.11 -19.70
CA ASP A 433 -25.29 -20.25 -19.11
C ASP A 433 -25.22 -20.93 -17.73
N SER A 434 -24.45 -21.99 -17.59
CA SER A 434 -24.33 -22.77 -16.33
C SER A 434 -23.46 -22.10 -15.27
N SER A 435 -22.69 -21.08 -15.62
CA SER A 435 -21.78 -20.43 -14.68
C SER A 435 -22.47 -19.39 -13.80
N LEU A 436 -22.11 -19.34 -12.53
CA LEU A 436 -22.29 -18.18 -11.66
C LEU A 436 -21.18 -17.17 -11.94
N ILE A 437 -21.54 -15.97 -12.41
CA ILE A 437 -20.56 -14.93 -12.74
C ILE A 437 -20.84 -13.69 -11.90
N ILE A 438 -19.83 -13.22 -11.17
CA ILE A 438 -19.90 -12.03 -10.32
C ILE A 438 -18.84 -11.05 -10.80
N LEU A 439 -19.27 -9.89 -11.28
CA LEU A 439 -18.41 -8.76 -11.63
C LEU A 439 -18.56 -7.69 -10.57
N HIS A 440 -17.46 -7.28 -9.91
CA HIS A 440 -17.53 -6.20 -8.94
C HIS A 440 -16.21 -5.45 -8.78
N GLY A 441 -16.26 -4.24 -8.20
CA GLY A 441 -15.12 -3.61 -7.55
C GLY A 441 -14.96 -4.16 -6.13
N ASP A 442 -13.81 -4.04 -5.54
CA ASP A 442 -13.61 -4.34 -4.11
C ASP A 442 -14.01 -3.15 -3.21
N HIS A 443 -13.86 -1.94 -3.72
CA HIS A 443 -14.35 -0.66 -3.23
C HIS A 443 -14.54 0.28 -4.42
N GLY A 444 -15.01 1.50 -4.18
CA GLY A 444 -14.99 2.55 -5.20
C GLY A 444 -13.65 3.29 -5.25
N THR A 445 -13.53 4.29 -6.07
CA THR A 445 -12.34 5.16 -6.15
C THR A 445 -12.64 6.53 -5.54
N ALA A 446 -11.61 7.31 -5.22
CA ALA A 446 -11.78 8.62 -4.59
C ALA A 446 -12.27 9.73 -5.56
N GLU A 447 -13.05 9.36 -6.57
CA GLU A 447 -13.66 10.29 -7.52
C GLU A 447 -15.04 10.71 -7.01
N HIS A 448 -15.22 12.00 -6.78
CA HIS A 448 -16.44 12.53 -6.17
C HIS A 448 -17.71 12.10 -6.90
N VAL A 449 -18.70 11.61 -6.16
CA VAL A 449 -20.04 11.33 -6.66
C VAL A 449 -20.97 12.52 -6.46
N LYS A 450 -21.95 12.66 -7.33
CA LYS A 450 -23.00 13.65 -7.15
C LYS A 450 -23.93 13.21 -6.02
N MET A 451 -23.94 13.95 -4.92
CA MET A 451 -24.81 13.70 -3.77
C MET A 451 -26.13 14.45 -3.90
N LEU A 452 -27.22 13.78 -3.53
CA LEU A 452 -28.51 14.41 -3.28
C LEU A 452 -28.47 15.09 -1.90
N ASN A 453 -29.21 16.20 -1.75
CA ASN A 453 -29.32 16.98 -0.50
C ASN A 453 -27.97 17.52 0.04
N ASP A 454 -26.99 17.74 -0.84
CA ASP A 454 -25.65 18.23 -0.45
C ASP A 454 -25.68 19.70 -0.01
N ASP A 455 -26.71 20.46 -0.38
CA ASP A 455 -26.88 21.90 -0.07
C ASP A 455 -27.24 22.18 1.41
N ARG A 456 -27.44 21.17 2.21
CA ARG A 456 -27.75 21.34 3.63
C ARG A 456 -26.52 21.54 4.48
N VAL A 457 -26.28 22.81 4.81
CA VAL A 457 -25.29 23.31 5.77
C VAL A 457 -25.54 22.83 7.23
N ALA A 458 -26.39 21.85 7.48
CA ALA A 458 -26.99 21.63 8.82
C ALA A 458 -26.18 20.79 9.80
N ASP A 459 -25.23 19.97 9.38
CA ASP A 459 -24.41 19.21 10.33
C ASP A 459 -22.93 19.29 9.99
N LYS A 460 -22.34 20.46 10.29
CA LYS A 460 -20.97 20.86 9.96
C LYS A 460 -19.89 20.15 10.76
N THR A 461 -20.23 19.12 11.51
CA THR A 461 -19.35 18.70 12.59
C THR A 461 -18.23 17.75 12.23
N LEU A 462 -18.25 17.04 11.11
CA LEU A 462 -17.16 16.06 10.89
C LEU A 462 -16.66 15.85 9.45
N TYR A 463 -17.46 16.05 8.37
CA TYR A 463 -17.06 15.52 7.06
C TYR A 463 -17.52 16.33 5.83
N HIS A 464 -17.40 17.66 5.80
CA HIS A 464 -18.01 18.50 4.77
C HIS A 464 -17.56 18.24 3.34
N GLU A 465 -16.28 18.12 3.11
CA GLU A 465 -15.75 17.85 1.77
C GLU A 465 -15.61 16.37 1.50
N SER A 466 -15.54 15.61 2.58
CA SER A 466 -15.21 14.20 2.50
C SER A 466 -16.42 13.30 2.27
N LEU A 467 -17.70 13.75 2.42
CA LEU A 467 -18.82 12.82 2.27
C LEU A 467 -18.98 12.35 0.83
N SER A 468 -18.94 13.24 -0.16
CA SER A 468 -19.00 12.85 -1.58
C SER A 468 -17.82 11.95 -1.97
N ARG A 469 -16.61 12.25 -1.48
CA ARG A 469 -15.44 11.41 -1.68
C ARG A 469 -15.52 10.11 -0.87
N MET A 470 -15.96 10.18 0.38
CA MET A 470 -16.14 8.99 1.23
C MET A 470 -17.22 8.08 0.64
N ALA A 471 -18.34 8.63 0.19
CA ALA A 471 -19.39 7.91 -0.49
C ALA A 471 -18.87 7.23 -1.77
N SER A 472 -18.04 7.92 -2.55
CA SER A 472 -17.43 7.34 -3.76
C SER A 472 -16.59 6.10 -3.45
N LEU A 473 -15.85 6.09 -2.33
CA LEU A 473 -15.06 4.93 -1.90
C LEU A 473 -15.94 3.76 -1.45
N ALA A 474 -17.13 4.04 -0.95
CA ALA A 474 -18.10 3.04 -0.50
C ALA A 474 -18.93 2.42 -1.64
N LEU A 475 -18.83 2.91 -2.88
CA LEU A 475 -19.71 2.56 -3.99
C LEU A 475 -18.99 1.73 -5.09
N PRO A 476 -18.72 0.45 -4.86
CA PRO A 476 -18.19 -0.42 -5.90
C PRO A 476 -19.27 -0.77 -6.94
N LEU A 477 -18.84 -1.08 -8.18
CA LEU A 477 -19.66 -1.85 -9.11
C LEU A 477 -20.04 -3.20 -8.48
N LEU A 478 -21.27 -3.63 -8.66
CA LEU A 478 -21.70 -5.01 -8.39
C LEU A 478 -22.73 -5.46 -9.42
N ALA A 479 -22.38 -6.46 -10.21
CA ALA A 479 -23.27 -7.13 -11.16
C ALA A 479 -23.15 -8.65 -11.03
N VAL A 480 -24.27 -9.36 -10.91
CA VAL A 480 -24.30 -10.80 -10.66
C VAL A 480 -25.18 -11.50 -11.70
N LYS A 481 -24.65 -12.56 -12.30
CA LYS A 481 -25.39 -13.47 -13.18
C LYS A 481 -25.50 -14.85 -12.53
N PRO A 482 -26.70 -15.24 -12.03
CA PRO A 482 -26.96 -16.60 -11.56
C PRO A 482 -26.82 -17.66 -12.67
N PRO A 483 -26.54 -18.93 -12.34
CA PRO A 483 -26.62 -20.01 -13.30
C PRO A 483 -28.00 -20.08 -13.95
N GLY A 484 -28.05 -20.23 -15.26
CA GLY A 484 -29.31 -20.31 -16.05
C GLY A 484 -30.05 -18.98 -16.26
N ALA A 485 -29.58 -17.87 -15.69
CA ALA A 485 -30.21 -16.57 -15.88
C ALA A 485 -29.99 -16.06 -17.30
N ARG A 486 -31.05 -15.49 -17.89
CA ARG A 486 -31.09 -14.94 -19.25
C ARG A 486 -31.91 -13.65 -19.27
N GLY A 487 -31.75 -12.88 -20.33
CA GLY A 487 -32.47 -11.63 -20.57
C GLY A 487 -31.56 -10.42 -20.43
N SER A 488 -31.97 -9.28 -20.95
CA SER A 488 -31.19 -8.04 -20.87
C SER A 488 -30.78 -7.71 -19.48
N LEU A 489 -29.63 -7.00 -19.30
CA LEU A 489 -29.15 -6.50 -18.04
C LEU A 489 -30.30 -5.89 -17.21
N ALA A 490 -30.54 -6.43 -16.03
CA ALA A 490 -31.53 -5.93 -15.09
C ALA A 490 -30.89 -4.95 -14.10
N PHE A 491 -31.67 -4.01 -13.57
CA PHE A 491 -31.22 -3.02 -12.59
C PHE A 491 -31.95 -3.24 -11.27
N SER A 492 -31.23 -3.17 -10.17
CA SER A 492 -31.80 -3.34 -8.83
C SER A 492 -31.29 -2.24 -7.89
N LYS A 493 -32.23 -1.64 -7.15
CA LYS A 493 -31.94 -0.71 -6.04
C LYS A 493 -31.96 -1.37 -4.67
N ALA A 494 -31.86 -2.70 -4.64
CA ALA A 494 -31.75 -3.42 -3.39
C ALA A 494 -30.53 -2.94 -2.57
N GLU A 495 -30.74 -2.71 -1.29
CA GLU A 495 -29.70 -2.19 -0.38
C GLU A 495 -28.75 -3.32 0.03
N VAL A 496 -27.83 -3.69 -0.87
CA VAL A 496 -26.87 -4.80 -0.70
C VAL A 496 -25.46 -4.31 -0.40
N GLU A 497 -24.64 -5.21 0.16
CA GLU A 497 -23.23 -4.96 0.49
C GLU A 497 -22.35 -6.04 -0.16
N LEU A 498 -21.07 -5.74 -0.42
CA LEU A 498 -20.14 -6.77 -0.89
C LEU A 498 -19.93 -7.91 0.13
N THR A 499 -20.16 -7.66 1.41
CA THR A 499 -20.15 -8.65 2.49
C THR A 499 -21.28 -9.68 2.36
N ASP A 500 -22.26 -9.43 1.50
CA ASP A 500 -23.34 -10.38 1.15
C ASP A 500 -22.90 -11.45 0.14
N LEU A 501 -21.76 -11.26 -0.55
CA LEU A 501 -21.32 -12.17 -1.62
C LEU A 501 -21.12 -13.62 -1.16
N PRO A 502 -20.51 -13.93 0.00
CA PRO A 502 -20.41 -15.31 0.45
C PRO A 502 -21.76 -15.99 0.64
N ALA A 503 -22.73 -15.29 1.26
CA ALA A 503 -24.10 -15.78 1.42
C ALA A 503 -24.82 -15.94 0.06
N THR A 504 -24.56 -15.03 -0.88
CA THR A 504 -25.10 -15.10 -2.25
C THR A 504 -24.60 -16.32 -2.99
N ILE A 505 -23.28 -16.57 -2.97
CA ILE A 505 -22.70 -17.75 -3.63
C ILE A 505 -23.26 -19.04 -3.03
N CYS A 506 -23.28 -19.17 -1.71
CA CYS A 506 -23.85 -20.35 -1.05
C CYS A 506 -25.32 -20.55 -1.41
N SER A 507 -26.14 -19.50 -1.39
CA SER A 507 -27.55 -19.56 -1.74
C SER A 507 -27.77 -20.02 -3.19
N LEU A 508 -27.04 -19.45 -4.15
CA LEU A 508 -27.18 -19.78 -5.58
C LEU A 508 -26.68 -21.18 -5.92
N LEU A 509 -25.67 -21.68 -5.22
CA LEU A 509 -25.14 -23.04 -5.36
C LEU A 509 -25.87 -24.06 -4.47
N LYS A 510 -26.86 -23.63 -3.66
CA LYS A 510 -27.58 -24.48 -2.70
C LYS A 510 -26.64 -25.19 -1.70
N ILE A 511 -25.60 -24.47 -1.27
CA ILE A 511 -24.66 -24.95 -0.26
C ILE A 511 -25.23 -24.59 1.10
N ASP A 512 -25.39 -25.61 1.96
CA ASP A 512 -25.85 -25.43 3.34
C ASP A 512 -24.69 -24.90 4.21
N GLU A 513 -24.48 -23.59 4.14
CA GLU A 513 -23.50 -22.84 4.88
C GLU A 513 -24.02 -21.44 5.18
N THR A 514 -23.86 -20.99 6.42
CA THR A 514 -24.38 -19.69 6.88
C THR A 514 -23.25 -18.68 7.03
N PHE A 515 -23.21 -17.68 6.16
CA PHE A 515 -22.39 -16.48 6.34
C PHE A 515 -23.21 -15.33 6.94
N LYS A 516 -22.53 -14.34 7.54
CA LYS A 516 -23.18 -13.06 7.83
C LYS A 516 -23.60 -12.40 6.52
N GLY A 517 -24.74 -11.75 6.53
CA GLY A 517 -25.31 -11.16 5.31
C GLY A 517 -26.49 -11.96 4.75
N LYS A 518 -27.06 -11.47 3.67
CA LYS A 518 -28.16 -12.08 2.91
C LYS A 518 -27.75 -12.25 1.46
N SER A 519 -28.28 -13.26 0.78
CA SER A 519 -28.12 -13.29 -0.70
C SER A 519 -28.64 -11.98 -1.30
N VAL A 520 -27.88 -11.39 -2.22
CA VAL A 520 -28.25 -10.11 -2.88
C VAL A 520 -29.60 -10.21 -3.61
N PHE A 521 -30.01 -11.42 -4.03
CA PHE A 521 -31.31 -11.69 -4.63
C PHE A 521 -32.45 -11.90 -3.61
N ALA A 522 -32.12 -12.02 -2.32
CA ALA A 522 -33.11 -12.14 -1.25
C ALA A 522 -33.35 -10.79 -0.53
N VAL A 523 -32.70 -9.73 -0.94
CA VAL A 523 -32.92 -8.37 -0.42
C VAL A 523 -34.01 -7.69 -1.27
N ASP A 524 -35.15 -7.38 -0.64
CA ASP A 524 -36.23 -6.67 -1.33
C ASP A 524 -35.79 -5.22 -1.60
N PRO A 525 -35.85 -4.72 -2.86
CA PRO A 525 -35.53 -3.34 -3.19
C PRO A 525 -36.36 -2.28 -2.47
N LYS A 526 -37.50 -2.68 -1.88
CA LYS A 526 -38.37 -1.80 -1.10
C LYS A 526 -38.07 -1.82 0.40
N GLU A 527 -37.33 -2.81 0.87
CA GLU A 527 -36.96 -2.95 2.28
C GLU A 527 -35.80 -2.01 2.61
N ARG A 528 -35.94 -1.20 3.66
CA ARG A 528 -34.83 -0.41 4.19
C ARG A 528 -33.91 -1.32 5.02
N ARG A 529 -32.62 -1.30 4.66
CA ARG A 529 -31.60 -2.06 5.33
C ARG A 529 -30.46 -1.15 5.77
N GLU A 530 -30.05 -1.22 7.05
CA GLU A 530 -28.83 -0.58 7.50
C GLU A 530 -27.61 -1.34 6.99
N ARG A 531 -26.76 -0.66 6.24
CA ARG A 531 -25.46 -1.13 5.77
C ARG A 531 -24.36 -0.42 6.53
N LYS A 532 -23.20 -1.04 6.68
CA LYS A 532 -22.09 -0.48 7.45
C LYS A 532 -20.91 -0.13 6.59
N PHE A 533 -20.38 1.07 6.76
CA PHE A 533 -19.15 1.51 6.15
C PHE A 533 -18.16 1.97 7.21
N TYR A 534 -16.95 1.41 7.19
CA TYR A 534 -15.87 1.70 8.12
C TYR A 534 -14.82 2.53 7.44
N PHE A 535 -14.83 3.82 7.68
CA PHE A 535 -13.93 4.75 7.01
C PHE A 535 -12.62 4.93 7.79
N TYR A 536 -11.52 4.92 7.05
CA TYR A 536 -10.19 5.36 7.46
C TYR A 536 -9.49 5.97 6.25
N ASP A 537 -8.63 6.97 6.48
CA ASP A 537 -7.81 7.51 5.40
C ASP A 537 -6.73 6.50 5.03
N TRP A 538 -6.68 6.17 3.73
CA TRP A 538 -5.62 5.33 3.21
C TRP A 538 -4.38 6.16 2.89
N TYR A 539 -3.23 5.75 3.42
CA TYR A 539 -1.90 6.23 3.02
C TYR A 539 -0.92 5.06 3.06
N LYS A 540 0.17 5.18 2.31
CA LYS A 540 1.14 4.09 2.10
C LYS A 540 1.70 3.49 3.39
N THR A 541 1.74 4.24 4.49
CA THR A 541 2.24 3.79 5.80
C THR A 541 1.22 3.03 6.64
N ASN A 542 -0.05 2.90 6.19
CA ASN A 542 -1.04 2.11 6.94
C ASN A 542 -0.68 0.63 7.07
N TRP A 543 0.12 0.09 6.14
CA TRP A 543 0.64 -1.28 6.20
C TRP A 543 1.59 -1.52 7.36
N GLU A 544 2.24 -0.48 7.87
CA GLU A 544 3.20 -0.50 8.97
C GLU A 544 2.51 -0.48 10.31
N ASN A 545 1.27 -0.01 10.34
CA ASN A 545 0.51 0.16 11.56
C ASN A 545 -0.18 -1.15 11.91
N GLU A 546 0.06 -1.63 13.12
CA GLU A 546 -0.68 -2.78 13.65
C GLU A 546 -2.18 -2.48 13.77
N TYR A 547 -2.54 -1.20 13.94
CA TYR A 547 -3.91 -0.71 14.05
C TYR A 547 -4.09 0.55 13.21
N PHE A 548 -5.30 0.84 12.77
CA PHE A 548 -5.62 2.16 12.25
C PHE A 548 -5.66 3.18 13.39
N ASP A 549 -5.22 4.40 13.10
CA ASP A 549 -5.28 5.50 14.07
C ASP A 549 -6.73 5.73 14.52
N TYR A 550 -7.68 5.59 13.60
CA TYR A 550 -9.13 5.56 13.83
C TYR A 550 -9.81 4.72 12.75
N LEU A 551 -11.00 4.24 13.07
CA LEU A 551 -11.89 3.57 12.16
C LEU A 551 -13.30 4.09 12.44
N ASP A 552 -13.82 4.94 11.57
CA ASP A 552 -15.12 5.58 11.76
C ASP A 552 -16.23 4.71 11.19
N GLU A 553 -17.13 4.26 12.05
CA GLU A 553 -18.28 3.43 11.68
C GLU A 553 -19.46 4.33 11.27
N PHE A 554 -19.83 4.21 10.01
CA PHE A 554 -21.05 4.81 9.46
C PHE A 554 -22.12 3.75 9.24
N THR A 555 -23.39 4.14 9.42
CA THR A 555 -24.53 3.42 8.87
C THR A 555 -25.05 4.15 7.65
N ILE A 556 -25.47 3.37 6.66
CA ILE A 556 -26.10 3.83 5.42
C ILE A 556 -27.46 3.18 5.35
N ALA A 557 -28.54 3.96 5.51
CA ALA A 557 -29.92 3.52 5.45
C ALA A 557 -30.67 4.27 4.34
N GLY A 558 -30.83 3.64 3.19
CA GLY A 558 -31.36 4.26 1.98
C GLY A 558 -30.29 4.46 0.92
N SER A 559 -30.54 5.31 -0.06
CA SER A 559 -29.61 5.55 -1.17
C SER A 559 -28.27 6.09 -0.67
N PRO A 560 -27.13 5.46 -1.00
CA PRO A 560 -25.82 5.95 -0.61
C PRO A 560 -25.43 7.26 -1.33
N TYR A 561 -26.19 7.66 -2.37
CA TYR A 561 -26.08 8.95 -3.04
C TYR A 561 -26.85 10.06 -2.34
N ASP A 562 -27.64 9.76 -1.30
CA ASP A 562 -28.33 10.75 -0.48
C ASP A 562 -27.57 10.97 0.84
N ARG A 563 -27.17 12.21 1.08
CA ARG A 563 -26.51 12.62 2.31
C ARG A 563 -27.28 12.21 3.57
N ASN A 564 -28.60 12.27 3.52
CA ASN A 564 -29.47 11.94 4.67
C ASN A 564 -29.43 10.45 5.03
N SER A 565 -28.95 9.58 4.14
CA SER A 565 -28.79 8.15 4.39
C SER A 565 -27.58 7.82 5.28
N TRP A 566 -26.65 8.75 5.42
CA TRP A 566 -25.39 8.54 6.13
C TRP A 566 -25.45 9.05 7.57
N ARG A 567 -25.08 8.22 8.52
CA ARG A 567 -24.97 8.57 9.93
C ARG A 567 -23.69 7.99 10.53
N LEU A 568 -22.82 8.86 11.10
CA LEU A 568 -21.71 8.43 11.92
C LEU A 568 -22.24 7.83 13.23
N VAL A 569 -21.88 6.59 13.51
CA VAL A 569 -22.29 5.88 14.74
C VAL A 569 -21.25 6.06 15.83
N GLN A 570 -19.99 5.77 15.51
CA GLN A 570 -18.87 5.84 16.45
C GLN A 570 -17.52 5.90 15.69
N SER A 571 -16.49 6.30 16.42
CA SER A 571 -15.10 6.19 15.99
C SER A 571 -14.39 5.13 16.82
N LEU A 572 -14.07 4.00 16.21
CA LEU A 572 -13.37 2.89 16.83
C LEU A 572 -11.88 3.23 16.89
N ARG A 573 -11.35 3.41 18.08
CA ARG A 573 -9.97 3.83 18.32
C ARG A 573 -9.11 2.64 18.68
N SER A 574 -7.88 2.65 18.20
CA SER A 574 -6.88 1.69 18.65
C SER A 574 -6.59 1.89 20.14
N PRO A 575 -6.47 0.80 20.92
CA PRO A 575 -6.03 0.87 22.30
C PRO A 575 -4.60 1.39 22.48
N LEU A 576 -3.81 1.44 21.40
CA LEU A 576 -2.39 1.82 21.41
C LEU A 576 -2.14 3.25 20.90
N VAL A 577 -3.11 3.94 20.31
CA VAL A 577 -2.91 5.27 19.73
C VAL A 577 -3.06 6.35 20.80
N SER A 578 -1.96 7.06 21.05
CA SER A 578 -1.96 8.25 21.90
C SER A 578 -2.09 9.52 21.05
N PHE A 579 -3.10 10.33 21.35
CA PHE A 579 -3.27 11.66 20.77
C PHE A 579 -2.56 12.77 21.57
N LYS A 580 -1.65 12.37 22.51
CA LYS A 580 -0.81 13.31 23.24
C LYS A 580 0.34 13.76 22.36
N THR A 581 0.50 15.06 22.21
CA THR A 581 1.66 15.66 21.52
C THR A 581 1.88 17.08 22.01
N ASN A 582 3.13 17.53 21.93
CA ASN A 582 3.49 18.93 22.14
C ASN A 582 3.60 19.69 20.82
N GLN A 583 3.71 18.98 19.70
CA GLN A 583 3.87 19.57 18.39
C GLN A 583 3.31 18.65 17.30
N ILE A 584 2.64 19.24 16.33
CA ILE A 584 2.24 18.62 15.07
C ILE A 584 3.01 19.34 13.95
N ILE A 585 3.75 18.58 13.15
CA ILE A 585 4.40 19.07 11.93
C ILE A 585 3.57 18.56 10.75
N PHE A 586 2.83 19.44 10.11
CA PHE A 586 1.95 19.09 8.99
C PHE A 586 2.75 18.68 7.75
N GLY A 587 2.13 17.88 6.87
CA GLY A 587 2.79 17.32 5.71
C GLY A 587 3.72 16.15 6.02
N THR A 588 3.68 15.64 7.25
CA THR A 588 4.41 14.44 7.69
C THR A 588 3.45 13.31 8.02
N THR A 589 3.94 12.06 7.95
CA THR A 589 3.16 10.89 8.36
C THR A 589 2.72 10.96 9.82
N HIS A 590 3.56 11.57 10.69
CA HIS A 590 3.22 11.77 12.10
C HIS A 590 1.97 12.65 12.29
N SER A 591 1.73 13.64 11.43
CA SER A 591 0.56 14.51 11.52
C SER A 591 -0.75 13.80 11.19
N ASN A 592 -0.70 12.72 10.41
CA ASN A 592 -1.90 12.05 9.89
C ASN A 592 -2.80 11.51 11.01
N ARG A 593 -2.21 10.98 12.11
CA ARG A 593 -2.97 10.47 13.25
C ARG A 593 -3.85 11.52 13.94
N PHE A 594 -3.46 12.78 13.86
CA PHE A 594 -4.21 13.88 14.48
C PHE A 594 -5.26 14.47 13.57
N LYS A 595 -5.13 14.32 12.25
CA LYS A 595 -6.05 14.87 11.26
C LYS A 595 -7.34 14.04 11.20
N ARG A 596 -8.45 14.74 11.04
CA ARG A 596 -9.76 14.17 10.71
C ARG A 596 -10.21 14.74 9.36
N ALA A 597 -11.38 15.32 9.25
CA ALA A 597 -11.91 15.91 8.04
C ALA A 597 -11.22 17.22 7.65
N GLY A 598 -11.36 17.62 6.39
CA GLY A 598 -10.98 18.92 5.88
C GLY A 598 -9.46 19.12 5.64
N TRP A 599 -8.70 18.06 5.38
CA TRP A 599 -7.27 18.16 5.12
C TRP A 599 -6.88 17.59 3.75
N ALA A 600 -6.11 18.35 2.99
CA ALA A 600 -5.43 17.83 1.80
C ALA A 600 -4.31 16.83 2.18
N GLY A 601 -3.84 16.05 1.22
CA GLY A 601 -2.67 15.18 1.38
C GLY A 601 -1.40 15.94 1.80
N ASN A 602 -0.42 15.20 2.32
CA ASN A 602 0.87 15.74 2.73
C ASN A 602 1.62 16.37 1.57
N GLN A 603 2.12 17.58 1.76
CA GLN A 603 2.83 18.37 0.76
C GLN A 603 4.14 18.93 1.33
N LYS A 604 5.06 19.25 0.42
CA LYS A 604 6.33 19.90 0.74
C LYS A 604 6.51 21.09 -0.19
N ASP A 605 6.91 22.23 0.36
CA ASP A 605 7.24 23.40 -0.43
C ASP A 605 8.53 23.14 -1.22
N PRO A 606 8.51 23.28 -2.55
CA PRO A 606 9.68 22.96 -3.38
C PRO A 606 10.83 23.96 -3.24
N VAL A 607 10.55 25.18 -2.78
CA VAL A 607 11.54 26.27 -2.67
C VAL A 607 12.08 26.35 -1.24
N GLU A 608 11.19 26.51 -0.27
CA GLU A 608 11.56 26.71 1.14
C GLU A 608 11.77 25.40 1.89
N GLY A 609 11.32 24.25 1.33
CA GLY A 609 11.59 22.91 1.85
C GLY A 609 10.82 22.50 3.11
N TYR A 610 9.90 23.32 3.63
CA TYR A 610 9.02 22.93 4.74
C TYR A 610 7.87 22.05 4.27
N THR A 611 7.31 21.26 5.19
CA THR A 611 6.16 20.42 4.91
C THR A 611 4.87 21.07 5.44
N TYR A 612 3.73 20.74 4.80
CA TYR A 612 2.44 21.35 5.14
C TYR A 612 1.25 20.51 4.68
N ASN A 613 0.06 20.83 5.21
CA ASN A 613 -1.22 20.42 4.65
C ASN A 613 -2.10 21.65 4.40
N TRP A 614 -2.84 21.64 3.31
CA TRP A 614 -3.96 22.57 3.14
C TRP A 614 -5.15 22.12 3.97
N ALA A 615 -5.75 23.04 4.69
CA ALA A 615 -7.12 22.90 5.14
C ALA A 615 -8.04 23.19 3.96
N LEU A 616 -9.08 22.36 3.81
CA LEU A 616 -9.98 22.34 2.67
C LEU A 616 -11.39 22.79 3.09
N GLY A 617 -12.08 23.49 2.19
CA GLY A 617 -13.47 23.90 2.42
C GLY A 617 -13.67 24.85 3.60
N GLU A 618 -14.80 24.72 4.27
CA GLU A 618 -15.23 25.62 5.35
C GLU A 618 -14.61 25.29 6.71
N SER A 619 -14.19 24.05 6.94
CA SER A 619 -13.56 23.67 8.21
C SER A 619 -12.59 22.51 8.09
N ALA A 620 -11.66 22.43 9.05
CA ALA A 620 -10.74 21.30 9.21
C ALA A 620 -10.66 20.89 10.69
N VAL A 621 -10.55 19.59 10.95
CA VAL A 621 -10.66 19.03 12.31
C VAL A 621 -9.42 18.26 12.67
N LEU A 622 -8.92 18.49 13.90
CA LEU A 622 -7.89 17.66 14.55
C LEU A 622 -8.46 16.94 15.76
N VAL A 623 -7.86 15.84 16.12
CA VAL A 623 -8.09 15.15 17.40
C VAL A 623 -6.83 15.20 18.26
N LEU A 624 -6.97 15.67 19.51
CA LEU A 624 -5.86 15.84 20.44
C LEU A 624 -6.26 15.48 21.87
N SER A 625 -5.37 14.85 22.62
CA SER A 625 -5.52 14.71 24.07
C SER A 625 -5.04 15.98 24.76
N LEU A 626 -5.95 16.78 25.26
CA LEU A 626 -5.67 18.01 25.97
C LEU A 626 -5.80 17.84 27.50
N PRO A 627 -4.99 18.52 28.32
CA PRO A 627 -5.16 18.55 29.78
C PRO A 627 -6.54 19.04 30.19
N LYS A 628 -7.17 18.40 31.16
CA LYS A 628 -8.49 18.77 31.67
C LYS A 628 -8.42 19.97 32.63
N GLU A 629 -7.41 20.00 33.47
CA GLU A 629 -7.31 20.93 34.60
C GLU A 629 -6.39 22.15 34.34
N ARG A 630 -5.75 22.20 33.18
CA ARG A 630 -4.76 23.25 32.85
C ARG A 630 -5.05 23.89 31.52
N ALA A 631 -4.85 25.19 31.45
CA ALA A 631 -4.92 25.90 30.17
C ALA A 631 -3.77 25.50 29.23
N VAL A 632 -4.03 25.46 27.94
CA VAL A 632 -3.05 25.12 26.91
C VAL A 632 -2.91 26.30 25.95
N LYS A 633 -1.72 26.84 25.82
CA LYS A 633 -1.41 27.79 24.74
C LYS A 633 -1.16 26.97 23.47
N MET A 634 -2.02 27.17 22.48
CA MET A 634 -1.86 26.62 21.14
C MET A 634 -1.30 27.72 20.23
N THR A 635 -0.21 27.42 19.54
CA THR A 635 0.42 28.28 18.54
C THR A 635 0.47 27.54 17.22
N ALA A 636 -0.11 28.10 16.17
CA ALA A 636 -0.14 27.54 14.82
C ALA A 636 0.64 28.43 13.85
N ARG A 637 1.50 27.84 13.04
CA ARG A 637 2.17 28.49 11.92
C ARG A 637 1.38 28.24 10.65
N LEU A 638 0.85 29.32 10.09
CA LEU A 638 -0.16 29.32 9.05
C LEU A 638 0.25 30.20 7.87
N LYS A 639 -0.24 29.88 6.68
CA LYS A 639 -0.08 30.69 5.47
C LYS A 639 -1.43 30.74 4.73
N SER A 640 -1.98 31.94 4.48
CA SER A 640 -3.25 32.08 3.78
C SER A 640 -3.05 32.30 2.29
N TYR A 641 -4.11 32.09 1.50
CA TYR A 641 -4.23 32.59 0.15
C TYR A 641 -4.38 34.12 0.10
N PRO A 642 -4.13 34.74 -1.08
CA PRO A 642 -4.63 36.06 -1.35
C PRO A 642 -6.17 36.01 -1.37
N VAL A 643 -6.77 36.49 -0.31
CA VAL A 643 -8.22 36.66 -0.16
C VAL A 643 -8.55 38.13 -0.27
N SER A 644 -9.74 38.47 -0.74
CA SER A 644 -10.20 39.86 -0.91
C SER A 644 -10.28 40.62 0.42
N ARG A 645 -10.35 39.89 1.54
CA ARG A 645 -10.36 40.40 2.92
C ARG A 645 -9.47 39.51 3.78
N SER A 646 -9.21 39.88 5.04
CA SER A 646 -8.47 39.03 5.97
C SER A 646 -9.16 37.67 6.17
N GLN A 647 -8.37 36.59 6.25
CA GLN A 647 -8.86 35.24 6.57
C GLN A 647 -9.12 35.14 8.06
N ILE A 648 -10.36 34.95 8.47
CA ILE A 648 -10.75 34.71 9.86
C ILE A 648 -10.84 33.20 10.06
N ILE A 649 -10.19 32.68 11.09
CA ILE A 649 -10.24 31.28 11.52
C ILE A 649 -10.86 31.22 12.91
N THR A 650 -12.08 30.71 13.03
CA THR A 650 -12.70 30.46 14.33
C THR A 650 -12.22 29.10 14.82
N VAL A 651 -11.69 29.04 16.03
CA VAL A 651 -11.23 27.78 16.66
C VAL A 651 -12.24 27.34 17.69
N ARG A 652 -12.69 26.10 17.57
CA ARG A 652 -13.58 25.42 18.51
C ARG A 652 -12.88 24.21 19.09
N VAL A 653 -13.17 23.90 20.36
CA VAL A 653 -12.74 22.67 21.03
C VAL A 653 -13.98 22.01 21.59
N ASP A 654 -14.25 20.77 21.18
CA ASP A 654 -15.44 20.02 21.57
C ASP A 654 -16.74 20.85 21.38
N ASN A 655 -16.89 21.45 20.20
CA ASN A 655 -17.97 22.34 19.77
C ASN A 655 -18.05 23.71 20.49
N LYS A 656 -17.20 23.98 21.48
CA LYS A 656 -17.16 25.28 22.18
C LYS A 656 -16.15 26.20 21.50
N LYS A 657 -16.56 27.41 21.13
CA LYS A 657 -15.65 28.43 20.58
C LYS A 657 -14.64 28.85 21.64
N VAL A 658 -13.34 28.70 21.35
CA VAL A 658 -12.24 29.06 22.26
C VAL A 658 -11.49 30.31 21.81
N GLY A 659 -11.58 30.72 20.55
CA GLY A 659 -10.95 31.91 20.03
C GLY A 659 -11.09 32.08 18.54
N MET A 660 -10.44 33.12 18.03
CA MET A 660 -10.35 33.40 16.60
C MET A 660 -8.96 33.90 16.25
N TRP A 661 -8.50 33.57 15.05
CA TRP A 661 -7.29 34.11 14.44
C TRP A 661 -7.68 34.94 13.22
N ASN A 662 -6.95 36.02 12.96
CA ASN A 662 -7.15 36.88 11.82
C ASN A 662 -5.82 37.01 11.03
N LEU A 663 -5.75 36.41 9.86
CA LEU A 663 -4.58 36.45 8.99
C LEU A 663 -4.75 37.55 7.95
N HIS A 664 -3.92 38.59 8.04
CA HIS A 664 -3.98 39.76 7.17
C HIS A 664 -3.03 39.72 5.99
N ALA A 665 -1.95 38.93 6.07
CA ALA A 665 -0.90 38.89 5.05
C ALA A 665 -0.99 37.59 4.23
N PRO A 666 -1.45 37.64 2.97
CA PRO A 666 -1.46 36.46 2.09
C PRO A 666 -0.02 36.02 1.76
N TRP A 667 0.16 34.73 1.57
CA TRP A 667 1.44 34.08 1.23
C TRP A 667 2.58 34.28 2.23
N VAL A 668 2.32 34.85 3.42
CA VAL A 668 3.31 35.00 4.50
C VAL A 668 3.00 34.02 5.60
N SER A 669 4.01 33.23 5.99
CA SER A 669 3.90 32.33 7.15
C SER A 669 3.80 33.13 8.44
N THR A 670 2.69 33.02 9.14
CA THR A 670 2.36 33.81 10.35
C THR A 670 2.10 32.88 11.51
N ASP A 671 2.66 33.21 12.69
CA ASP A 671 2.40 32.47 13.92
C ASP A 671 1.20 33.08 14.65
N MET A 672 0.14 32.26 14.82
CA MET A 672 -1.10 32.63 15.50
C MET A 672 -1.21 31.85 16.80
N SER A 673 -1.61 32.52 17.88
CA SER A 673 -1.73 31.87 19.19
C SER A 673 -3.10 32.14 19.82
N LEU A 674 -3.56 31.15 20.60
CA LEU A 674 -4.73 31.30 21.50
C LEU A 674 -4.53 30.42 22.74
N ILE A 675 -5.36 30.66 23.75
CA ILE A 675 -5.40 29.86 24.98
C ILE A 675 -6.67 29.02 24.99
N ILE A 676 -6.49 27.71 25.07
CA ILE A 676 -7.59 26.77 25.32
C ILE A 676 -7.80 26.69 26.84
N PRO A 677 -8.96 27.09 27.36
CA PRO A 677 -9.21 27.07 28.82
C PRO A 677 -9.28 25.62 29.35
N PRO A 678 -9.04 25.41 30.65
CA PRO A 678 -9.29 24.12 31.29
C PRO A 678 -10.77 23.74 31.21
N ASP A 679 -11.06 22.46 31.09
CA ASP A 679 -12.42 21.92 31.11
C ASP A 679 -12.39 20.52 31.74
N PRO A 680 -12.85 20.35 33.01
CA PRO A 680 -12.89 19.05 33.69
C PRO A 680 -13.74 17.99 32.97
N ALA A 681 -14.78 18.44 32.25
CA ALA A 681 -15.68 17.55 31.47
C ALA A 681 -15.10 17.15 30.10
N ARG A 682 -13.91 17.62 29.76
CA ARG A 682 -13.27 17.35 28.46
C ARG A 682 -13.09 15.84 28.24
N PRO A 683 -13.39 15.33 27.04
CA PRO A 683 -13.14 13.93 26.67
C PRO A 683 -11.62 13.63 26.68
N GLU A 684 -11.26 12.35 26.70
CA GLU A 684 -9.85 11.92 26.63
C GLU A 684 -9.16 12.39 25.34
N ALA A 685 -9.94 12.46 24.25
CA ALA A 685 -9.51 13.01 22.98
C ALA A 685 -10.53 14.08 22.53
N SER A 686 -10.09 15.33 22.51
CA SER A 686 -10.86 16.49 22.10
C SER A 686 -10.79 16.71 20.59
N LEU A 687 -11.89 17.13 20.01
CA LEU A 687 -11.96 17.62 18.63
C LEU A 687 -11.65 19.12 18.60
N ILE A 688 -10.67 19.49 17.79
CA ILE A 688 -10.31 20.88 17.53
C ILE A 688 -10.71 21.21 16.11
N GLU A 689 -11.72 22.03 15.95
CA GLU A 689 -12.24 22.47 14.67
C GLU A 689 -11.74 23.88 14.34
N PHE A 690 -11.23 24.05 13.11
CA PHE A 690 -10.85 25.33 12.53
C PHE A 690 -11.88 25.67 11.46
N VAL A 691 -12.69 26.69 11.67
CA VAL A 691 -13.72 27.17 10.73
C VAL A 691 -13.19 28.38 10.00
N PHE A 692 -13.22 28.35 8.67
CA PHE A 692 -12.64 29.35 7.79
C PHE A 692 -13.71 30.28 7.23
N SER A 693 -13.44 31.59 7.22
CA SER A 693 -14.38 32.60 6.65
C SER A 693 -14.37 32.62 5.13
N GLN A 694 -13.30 32.16 4.51
CA GLN A 694 -13.12 32.13 3.06
C GLN A 694 -12.33 30.92 2.60
N HIS A 695 -12.66 30.42 1.42
CA HIS A 695 -11.92 29.35 0.71
C HIS A 695 -11.97 29.64 -0.80
N ARG A 696 -11.01 29.09 -1.56
CA ARG A 696 -10.92 29.28 -3.00
C ARG A 696 -11.04 27.94 -3.70
N GLU A 697 -11.91 27.84 -4.67
CA GLU A 697 -11.91 26.69 -5.59
C GLU A 697 -10.64 26.68 -6.44
N ARG A 698 -10.10 25.51 -6.70
CA ARG A 698 -8.90 25.33 -7.49
C ARG A 698 -9.24 24.65 -8.81
N GLU A 699 -8.63 25.11 -9.90
CA GLU A 699 -8.78 24.56 -11.26
C GLU A 699 -8.28 23.08 -11.41
N SER A 700 -7.65 22.50 -10.37
CA SER A 700 -6.95 21.21 -10.45
C SER A 700 -7.58 20.07 -9.64
N GLY A 701 -8.87 20.09 -9.31
CA GLY A 701 -9.58 18.94 -8.70
C GLY A 701 -9.17 18.56 -7.27
N LEU A 702 -8.41 19.39 -6.55
CA LEU A 702 -7.97 19.11 -5.16
C LEU A 702 -8.91 19.71 -4.09
N GLY A 703 -10.12 20.15 -4.48
CA GLY A 703 -11.07 20.80 -3.59
C GLY A 703 -10.70 22.25 -3.19
N PRO A 704 -11.65 23.00 -2.59
CA PRO A 704 -11.46 24.39 -2.22
C PRO A 704 -10.47 24.52 -1.06
N GLN A 705 -9.39 25.26 -1.25
CA GLN A 705 -8.33 25.47 -0.26
C GLN A 705 -8.60 26.71 0.60
N ALA A 706 -8.46 26.57 1.92
CA ALA A 706 -8.66 27.67 2.87
C ALA A 706 -7.34 28.22 3.42
N VAL A 707 -6.59 27.43 4.17
CA VAL A 707 -5.36 27.84 4.87
C VAL A 707 -4.35 26.71 4.84
N GLN A 708 -3.07 27.04 4.64
CA GLN A 708 -1.95 26.12 4.76
C GLN A 708 -1.48 26.06 6.21
N PHE A 709 -1.45 24.86 6.78
CA PHE A 709 -0.91 24.60 8.11
C PHE A 709 0.48 24.00 7.99
N GLN A 710 1.45 24.56 8.70
CA GLN A 710 2.85 24.09 8.76
C GLN A 710 3.12 23.40 10.08
N THR A 711 2.82 24.02 11.22
CA THR A 711 2.99 23.45 12.54
C THR A 711 1.88 23.89 13.50
N ILE A 712 1.59 23.05 14.50
CA ILE A 712 0.88 23.43 15.72
C ILE A 712 1.74 23.02 16.90
N THR A 713 1.97 23.97 17.84
CA THR A 713 2.68 23.71 19.10
C THR A 713 1.72 23.93 20.26
N LEU A 714 1.76 23.00 21.22
CA LEU A 714 0.91 23.01 22.43
C LEU A 714 1.81 23.14 23.67
N LYS A 715 1.58 24.17 24.48
CA LYS A 715 2.29 24.40 25.73
C LYS A 715 1.30 24.52 26.89
N THR A 716 1.36 23.61 27.84
CA THR A 716 0.59 23.70 29.09
C THR A 716 1.06 24.91 29.89
N GLN A 717 0.14 25.75 30.30
CA GLN A 717 0.48 26.90 31.15
C GLN A 717 0.71 26.42 32.58
N LYS A 718 1.76 26.94 33.22
CA LYS A 718 1.96 26.78 34.68
C LYS A 718 0.83 27.54 35.38
N LYS A 719 0.35 26.99 36.49
CA LYS A 719 -0.58 27.69 37.37
C LYS A 719 0.01 29.01 37.85
#